data_8060ca53186ed014cd998b34726365a7
#
_entry.id   8060ca53186ed014cd998b34726365a7
#
_cell.length_a   1.000
_cell.length_b   1.000
_cell.length_c   1.000
_cell.angle_alpha   90.00
_cell.angle_beta   90.00
_cell.angle_gamma   90.00
#
_symmetry.space_group_name_H-M   'P 1'
#
loop_
_entity.id
_entity.type
_entity.pdbx_description
1 polymer ?
#
loop_
_entity_poly.entity_id
_entity_poly.type
_entity_poly.pdbx_seq_one_letter_code
_entity_poly.pdbx_strand_id
1 'polypeptide(L)'
;VSRRARANPSRRATRPSRRRVSLSRGVAFVLAALAFVCASAAASAQEPPPIPTPPASAPPAPVNPSAPAAPPETAPVPPPESPSVETGDRIVGIRVVGYQTVSPDTIAHYLGIKVGDPYDPEKIRANFRALWDVGLLENLEIHAERSPGGVTLVITIEERPVIKFIDFTGNKKLSTSQIKDKIKEAKVEIQPGSPLSLKDLSKMRASIYDFYVEQGFRSASVDFKIEDLSKTEKKVTFVIDEGDKVKIESIKFTGNDHVSAQTLRNAMHKTKIATWWRLLSENTTYSQANYEADVESMKGVYQSKGYKDVVIKDPKLEVYVVDPKSKKQKRRVRITIPVVEGDKFFVNVIKITRTDKSMQPAENTDPTVFPRQALLRKFNELKPGSVLNRDRLIEALMGIEQSYKARGYIFWFADPVYQEIGNHKVDIDIHMYEGDKYYLGRLEVQGNTQTRDKVIRREFALDEGDVMNMEAVKKSVQKIESLGYFKMGEEPGFSVREEEKKVDVVIKGQETSRNEVQFGAGYSAFDGFFGQFSFQTRNFLGRGEIIGASAQIGKVSNYVDLSYTVPWWLDRNQTVGASLYRRKVNYLSIDELTEGGSVFYSKGIGLFDSASLLYSYENIDANFPVRSAQTPPGQPPPPQKFSETTGKTSGITPAYRYDSRNDPFDPNRGFRFNASVLVAPKLLGSETQVIKPLIGSTIYLPVPFPRLAVLAFNVEAGWVHPLNDTDLPIFERFQLGGEQSLRGFQQGAVVPVHPKTYQVFTDEFQRILGGNKFFVINMEYTFVQAGPAKLLAFMDLGNNFHESQNFSFQNIRTSAGMELRVFLPIFQAPLRFIYAINLHPIQPIDQFGFPIDYLKEKKSGFTFSIGRTF
;
A
#
# COMPACT_ATOMS: atom_id res chain seq x y z
N VAL A 1 -19.41 -69.50 -15.87
CA VAL A 1 -20.07 -70.12 -17.02
C VAL A 1 -20.93 -69.09 -17.69
N SER A 2 -20.39 -68.60 -18.77
CA SER A 2 -20.86 -68.32 -20.15
C SER A 2 -22.23 -67.63 -20.30
N ARG A 3 -22.31 -66.63 -21.11
CA ARG A 3 -22.22 -66.29 -22.52
C ARG A 3 -23.29 -65.25 -22.87
N ARG A 4 -22.84 -64.19 -23.53
CA ARG A 4 -23.32 -63.65 -24.85
C ARG A 4 -24.81 -63.36 -25.01
N ALA A 5 -25.30 -62.34 -25.68
CA ALA A 5 -24.80 -61.48 -26.75
C ALA A 5 -25.84 -60.36 -27.10
N ARG A 6 -25.34 -59.23 -27.70
CA ARG A 6 -25.91 -58.46 -28.82
C ARG A 6 -27.38 -57.96 -28.76
N ALA A 7 -27.60 -56.68 -28.81
CA ALA A 7 -27.94 -55.96 -30.06
C ALA A 7 -28.30 -54.49 -29.84
N ASN A 8 -27.66 -53.62 -30.67
CA ASN A 8 -28.06 -52.23 -30.91
C ASN A 8 -29.31 -52.21 -31.86
N PRO A 9 -30.26 -51.26 -31.73
CA PRO A 9 -30.14 -50.14 -32.66
C PRO A 9 -30.74 -48.77 -32.17
N SER A 10 -30.02 -47.74 -32.64
CA SER A 10 -30.56 -46.42 -33.08
C SER A 10 -31.75 -45.76 -32.38
N ARG A 11 -31.55 -44.66 -31.70
CA ARG A 11 -32.52 -43.56 -31.65
C ARG A 11 -31.85 -42.20 -31.56
N ARG A 12 -32.22 -41.38 -32.54
CA ARG A 12 -32.06 -40.00 -32.80
C ARG A 12 -31.72 -39.09 -31.63
N ALA A 13 -30.68 -38.29 -31.78
CA ALA A 13 -30.35 -37.13 -31.00
C ALA A 13 -31.40 -36.02 -31.21
N THR A 14 -32.08 -35.68 -30.13
CA THR A 14 -32.83 -34.40 -30.05
C THR A 14 -31.93 -33.40 -29.32
N ARG A 15 -31.58 -32.30 -30.00
CA ARG A 15 -30.87 -31.13 -29.42
C ARG A 15 -31.73 -30.50 -28.35
N PRO A 16 -31.18 -30.19 -27.15
CA PRO A 16 -31.87 -29.32 -26.21
C PRO A 16 -31.69 -27.87 -26.64
N SER A 17 -32.83 -27.18 -26.75
CA SER A 17 -32.94 -25.75 -27.00
C SER A 17 -32.13 -24.91 -25.96
N ARG A 18 -31.28 -24.02 -26.48
CA ARG A 18 -30.65 -22.95 -25.68
C ARG A 18 -31.74 -22.05 -25.08
N ARG A 19 -32.10 -22.24 -23.82
CA ARG A 19 -32.74 -21.20 -23.02
C ARG A 19 -31.74 -20.10 -22.76
N ARG A 20 -31.96 -18.94 -23.37
CA ARG A 20 -31.32 -17.67 -22.96
C ARG A 20 -31.76 -17.39 -21.52
N VAL A 21 -30.82 -17.46 -20.56
CA VAL A 21 -31.01 -16.90 -19.22
C VAL A 21 -30.99 -15.38 -19.41
N SER A 22 -32.13 -14.75 -19.27
CA SER A 22 -32.24 -13.30 -19.18
C SER A 22 -31.59 -12.87 -17.89
N LEU A 23 -30.50 -12.09 -17.96
CA LEU A 23 -29.95 -11.39 -16.80
C LEU A 23 -31.09 -10.58 -16.16
N SER A 24 -31.41 -10.90 -14.92
CA SER A 24 -32.50 -10.27 -14.19
C SER A 24 -32.20 -8.75 -14.02
N ARG A 25 -33.27 -7.96 -14.14
CA ARG A 25 -33.27 -6.49 -13.95
C ARG A 25 -32.53 -5.97 -12.69
N GLY A 26 -32.18 -6.86 -11.74
CA GLY A 26 -31.46 -6.53 -10.51
C GLY A 26 -30.00 -6.10 -10.72
N VAL A 27 -29.28 -6.69 -11.70
CA VAL A 27 -27.87 -6.33 -11.95
C VAL A 27 -27.76 -4.96 -12.64
N ALA A 28 -28.74 -4.62 -13.49
CA ALA A 28 -28.81 -3.30 -14.14
C ALA A 28 -29.12 -2.19 -13.12
N PHE A 29 -29.88 -2.48 -12.06
CA PHE A 29 -30.24 -1.51 -11.03
C PHE A 29 -29.03 -1.20 -10.10
N VAL A 30 -28.19 -2.19 -9.79
CA VAL A 30 -26.97 -2.00 -8.98
C VAL A 30 -25.94 -1.16 -9.73
N LEU A 31 -25.79 -1.36 -11.04
CA LEU A 31 -24.90 -0.55 -11.88
C LEU A 31 -25.42 0.90 -12.08
N ALA A 32 -26.74 1.09 -12.15
CA ALA A 32 -27.35 2.42 -12.22
C ALA A 32 -27.27 3.18 -10.89
N ALA A 33 -27.38 2.50 -9.75
CA ALA A 33 -27.22 3.10 -8.43
C ALA A 33 -25.77 3.55 -8.17
N LEU A 34 -24.77 2.80 -8.66
CA LEU A 34 -23.36 3.22 -8.60
C LEU A 34 -23.07 4.46 -9.46
N ALA A 35 -23.71 4.58 -10.61
CA ALA A 35 -23.57 5.75 -11.47
C ALA A 35 -24.23 7.01 -10.85
N PHE A 36 -25.31 6.83 -10.10
CA PHE A 36 -26.02 7.94 -9.43
C PHE A 36 -25.28 8.48 -8.19
N VAL A 37 -24.59 7.61 -7.45
CA VAL A 37 -23.76 8.02 -6.29
C VAL A 37 -22.50 8.75 -6.74
N CYS A 38 -21.92 8.38 -7.90
CA CYS A 38 -20.79 9.11 -8.47
C CYS A 38 -21.18 10.46 -9.09
N ALA A 39 -22.41 10.60 -9.55
CA ALA A 39 -22.91 11.86 -10.14
C ALA A 39 -23.33 12.89 -9.07
N SER A 40 -23.82 12.44 -7.91
CA SER A 40 -24.21 13.33 -6.80
C SER A 40 -23.02 13.88 -5.98
N ALA A 41 -21.87 13.21 -6.01
CA ALA A 41 -20.65 13.72 -5.39
C ALA A 41 -19.95 14.82 -6.21
N ALA A 42 -20.31 14.99 -7.48
CA ALA A 42 -19.77 16.03 -8.36
C ALA A 42 -20.60 17.34 -8.37
N ALA A 43 -21.75 17.38 -7.70
CA ALA A 43 -22.70 18.50 -7.78
C ALA A 43 -22.66 19.46 -6.59
N SER A 44 -21.73 19.35 -5.64
CA SER A 44 -21.69 20.21 -4.44
C SER A 44 -20.38 20.99 -4.23
N ALA A 45 -19.66 21.32 -5.31
CA ALA A 45 -18.60 22.31 -5.27
C ALA A 45 -19.13 23.62 -5.90
N GLN A 46 -19.80 24.43 -5.15
CA GLN A 46 -20.10 25.81 -5.52
C GLN A 46 -18.85 26.67 -5.32
N GLU A 47 -18.33 27.23 -6.42
CA GLU A 47 -17.33 28.29 -6.42
C GLU A 47 -17.91 29.59 -5.85
N PRO A 48 -17.09 30.39 -5.14
CA PRO A 48 -17.52 31.73 -4.70
C PRO A 48 -17.60 32.69 -5.91
N PRO A 49 -18.48 33.72 -5.86
CA PRO A 49 -18.74 34.62 -6.97
C PRO A 49 -17.51 35.49 -7.31
N PRO A 50 -17.30 35.80 -8.60
CA PRO A 50 -16.15 36.58 -9.03
C PRO A 50 -16.29 38.09 -8.68
N ILE A 51 -15.17 38.67 -8.30
CA ILE A 51 -14.99 40.10 -8.06
C ILE A 51 -15.06 40.84 -9.41
N PRO A 52 -15.76 41.98 -9.54
CA PRO A 52 -15.88 42.69 -10.81
C PRO A 52 -14.58 43.39 -11.21
N THR A 53 -14.12 43.10 -12.40
CA THR A 53 -13.02 43.78 -13.09
C THR A 53 -13.50 45.08 -13.72
N PRO A 54 -12.70 46.16 -13.72
CA PRO A 54 -13.05 47.41 -14.40
C PRO A 54 -12.91 47.26 -15.93
N PRO A 55 -13.59 48.08 -16.74
CA PRO A 55 -13.70 47.91 -18.18
C PRO A 55 -12.40 48.24 -18.92
N ALA A 56 -12.04 47.35 -19.83
CA ALA A 56 -10.92 47.50 -20.74
C ALA A 56 -11.22 48.56 -21.82
N SER A 57 -10.32 49.47 -21.97
CA SER A 57 -10.30 50.44 -23.07
C SER A 57 -9.89 49.75 -24.39
N ALA A 58 -10.59 50.16 -25.47
CA ALA A 58 -10.42 49.63 -26.82
C ALA A 58 -9.03 49.94 -27.42
N PRO A 59 -8.51 49.04 -28.27
CA PRO A 59 -7.21 49.28 -28.95
C PRO A 59 -7.39 50.22 -30.14
N PRO A 60 -6.38 51.08 -30.43
CA PRO A 60 -6.38 51.90 -31.62
C PRO A 60 -5.94 51.11 -32.85
N ALA A 61 -6.49 51.49 -33.99
CA ALA A 61 -6.25 50.92 -35.33
C ALA A 61 -4.79 51.11 -35.81
N PRO A 62 -4.31 50.25 -36.70
CA PRO A 62 -2.94 50.34 -37.24
C PRO A 62 -2.77 51.47 -38.26
N VAL A 63 -1.84 52.31 -38.02
CA VAL A 63 -1.40 53.32 -38.99
C VAL A 63 -0.10 52.81 -39.63
N ASN A 64 -0.16 52.69 -40.95
CA ASN A 64 0.96 52.33 -41.79
C ASN A 64 1.76 53.60 -42.12
N PRO A 65 3.06 53.71 -41.83
CA PRO A 65 3.88 54.74 -42.47
C PRO A 65 4.82 54.18 -43.53
N SER A 66 4.71 54.76 -44.66
CA SER A 66 5.61 54.68 -45.82
C SER A 66 7.06 54.94 -45.44
N ALA A 67 7.95 54.15 -46.01
CA ALA A 67 9.43 54.34 -45.87
C ALA A 67 9.88 55.61 -46.53
N PRO A 68 10.81 56.37 -45.92
CA PRO A 68 11.59 57.34 -46.64
C PRO A 68 12.96 56.76 -47.13
N ALA A 69 13.36 57.18 -48.28
CA ALA A 69 14.59 56.84 -49.01
C ALA A 69 15.88 57.06 -48.20
N ALA A 70 16.80 56.15 -48.38
CA ALA A 70 18.15 56.26 -47.85
C ALA A 70 18.95 57.46 -48.45
N PRO A 71 19.74 58.17 -47.65
CA PRO A 71 20.75 59.08 -48.17
C PRO A 71 22.03 58.35 -48.60
N PRO A 72 22.88 58.91 -49.47
CA PRO A 72 23.99 58.20 -50.11
C PRO A 72 25.13 57.96 -49.11
N GLU A 73 25.76 56.83 -49.30
CA GLU A 73 26.93 56.29 -48.62
C GLU A 73 28.11 57.24 -48.83
N THR A 74 28.58 57.92 -47.78
CA THR A 74 29.90 58.53 -47.76
C THR A 74 30.90 57.52 -47.26
N ALA A 75 31.95 57.28 -48.04
CA ALA A 75 33.05 56.42 -47.72
C ALA A 75 33.67 56.72 -46.35
N PRO A 76 34.06 55.72 -45.55
CA PRO A 76 34.69 55.97 -44.26
C PRO A 76 36.06 56.54 -44.41
N VAL A 77 36.27 57.71 -43.78
CA VAL A 77 37.59 58.28 -43.56
C VAL A 77 38.36 57.34 -42.62
N PRO A 78 39.62 56.94 -42.93
CA PRO A 78 40.37 56.10 -42.00
C PRO A 78 40.63 56.89 -40.70
N PRO A 79 40.47 56.22 -39.52
CA PRO A 79 40.78 56.89 -38.26
C PRO A 79 42.26 57.24 -38.18
N PRO A 80 42.60 58.34 -37.48
CA PRO A 80 44.02 58.71 -37.32
C PRO A 80 44.72 57.54 -36.55
N GLU A 81 45.89 57.17 -37.09
CA GLU A 81 46.80 56.22 -36.45
C GLU A 81 47.16 56.74 -35.06
N SER A 82 46.62 56.08 -34.05
CA SER A 82 47.04 56.28 -32.67
C SER A 82 48.49 55.82 -32.54
N PRO A 83 49.35 56.50 -31.82
CA PRO A 83 50.71 56.07 -31.62
C PRO A 83 50.77 54.71 -31.00
N SER A 84 51.49 53.78 -31.63
CA SER A 84 51.63 52.42 -31.22
C SER A 84 52.15 52.32 -29.78
N VAL A 85 51.39 51.58 -28.90
CA VAL A 85 51.82 51.24 -27.53
C VAL A 85 52.84 50.11 -27.63
N GLU A 86 54.07 50.33 -27.08
CA GLU A 86 55.16 49.34 -27.15
C GLU A 86 55.00 48.28 -26.01
N THR A 87 55.32 47.00 -26.29
CA THR A 87 55.44 45.98 -25.32
C THR A 87 56.52 46.32 -24.29
N GLY A 88 56.16 46.31 -22.98
CA GLY A 88 57.07 46.65 -21.90
C GLY A 88 56.83 48.01 -21.23
N ASP A 89 55.97 48.90 -21.78
CA ASP A 89 55.48 50.06 -21.06
C ASP A 89 54.79 49.70 -19.75
N ARG A 90 54.89 50.56 -18.71
CA ARG A 90 54.23 50.25 -17.43
C ARG A 90 52.72 50.56 -17.47
N ILE A 91 51.91 49.69 -16.90
CA ILE A 91 50.48 49.89 -16.68
C ILE A 91 50.32 50.93 -15.57
N VAL A 92 49.87 52.15 -15.90
CA VAL A 92 49.68 53.28 -14.96
C VAL A 92 48.19 53.34 -14.48
N GLY A 93 47.28 52.69 -15.20
CA GLY A 93 45.89 52.68 -14.83
C GLY A 93 45.12 51.53 -15.46
N ILE A 94 44.13 51.05 -14.78
CA ILE A 94 43.16 50.05 -15.27
C ILE A 94 41.77 50.65 -15.06
N ARG A 95 41.04 50.85 -16.18
CA ARG A 95 39.66 51.35 -16.15
C ARG A 95 38.74 50.34 -16.74
N VAL A 96 37.85 49.82 -15.91
CA VAL A 96 36.81 48.90 -16.35
C VAL A 96 35.51 49.66 -16.56
N VAL A 97 34.87 49.46 -17.72
CA VAL A 97 33.66 50.15 -18.13
C VAL A 97 32.58 49.09 -18.41
N GLY A 98 31.36 49.34 -17.98
CA GLY A 98 30.21 48.44 -18.26
C GLY A 98 29.92 47.39 -17.18
N TYR A 99 30.72 47.34 -16.11
CA TYR A 99 30.48 46.43 -14.99
C TYR A 99 29.26 46.86 -14.17
N GLN A 100 28.51 45.85 -13.68
CA GLN A 100 27.35 46.06 -12.81
C GLN A 100 27.40 45.11 -11.57
N THR A 101 27.76 43.87 -11.78
CA THR A 101 27.80 42.82 -10.74
C THR A 101 29.22 42.29 -10.53
N VAL A 102 30.05 42.26 -11.58
CA VAL A 102 31.43 41.77 -11.50
C VAL A 102 32.35 42.93 -11.12
N SER A 103 33.06 42.80 -9.98
CA SER A 103 33.97 43.90 -9.56
C SER A 103 35.14 44.09 -10.51
N PRO A 104 35.62 45.35 -10.71
CA PRO A 104 36.82 45.61 -11.50
C PRO A 104 38.05 44.82 -11.07
N ASP A 105 38.19 44.61 -9.75
CA ASP A 105 39.29 43.85 -9.16
C ASP A 105 39.26 42.38 -9.57
N THR A 106 38.05 41.78 -9.67
CA THR A 106 37.87 40.43 -10.15
C THR A 106 38.34 40.27 -11.60
N ILE A 107 38.01 41.21 -12.46
CA ILE A 107 38.43 41.20 -13.87
C ILE A 107 39.94 41.33 -13.99
N ALA A 108 40.55 42.33 -13.27
CA ALA A 108 41.99 42.52 -13.20
C ALA A 108 42.74 41.27 -12.68
N HIS A 109 42.14 40.58 -11.68
CA HIS A 109 42.69 39.32 -11.12
C HIS A 109 42.75 38.22 -12.19
N TYR A 110 41.62 37.93 -12.88
CA TYR A 110 41.60 36.91 -13.94
C TYR A 110 42.49 37.25 -15.13
N LEU A 111 42.60 38.53 -15.52
CA LEU A 111 43.51 38.96 -16.55
C LEU A 111 44.98 38.97 -16.11
N GLY A 112 45.24 38.82 -14.79
CA GLY A 112 46.57 38.75 -14.21
C GLY A 112 47.35 40.06 -14.36
N ILE A 113 46.64 41.21 -14.26
CA ILE A 113 47.19 42.57 -14.48
C ILE A 113 47.04 43.39 -13.19
N LYS A 114 48.08 44.18 -12.89
CA LYS A 114 48.09 45.16 -11.79
C LYS A 114 48.69 46.44 -12.24
N VAL A 115 48.29 47.55 -11.61
CA VAL A 115 48.95 48.84 -11.83
C VAL A 115 50.41 48.73 -11.37
N GLY A 116 51.34 49.07 -12.24
CA GLY A 116 52.77 48.91 -12.06
C GLY A 116 53.43 47.76 -12.85
N ASP A 117 52.63 46.80 -13.33
CA ASP A 117 53.11 45.68 -14.15
C ASP A 117 53.56 46.18 -15.56
N PRO A 118 54.50 45.48 -16.23
CA PRO A 118 54.81 45.75 -17.63
C PRO A 118 53.65 45.35 -18.52
N TYR A 119 53.29 46.13 -19.51
CA TYR A 119 52.27 45.84 -20.51
C TYR A 119 52.73 44.69 -21.40
N ASP A 120 52.05 43.55 -21.27
CA ASP A 120 52.34 42.35 -22.06
C ASP A 120 51.02 41.87 -22.73
N PRO A 121 50.86 42.21 -24.03
CA PRO A 121 49.60 41.84 -24.74
C PRO A 121 49.45 40.35 -24.93
N GLU A 122 50.49 39.51 -24.96
CA GLU A 122 50.41 38.08 -25.12
C GLU A 122 49.89 37.42 -23.80
N LYS A 123 50.42 37.91 -22.68
CA LYS A 123 49.95 37.45 -21.37
C LYS A 123 48.46 37.81 -21.15
N ILE A 124 48.07 39.04 -21.52
CA ILE A 124 46.67 39.46 -21.43
C ILE A 124 45.78 38.63 -22.35
N ARG A 125 46.23 38.31 -23.58
CA ARG A 125 45.47 37.45 -24.51
C ARG A 125 45.35 36.01 -24.05
N ALA A 126 46.39 35.47 -23.41
CA ALA A 126 46.32 34.12 -22.81
C ALA A 126 45.31 34.05 -21.66
N ASN A 127 45.35 35.06 -20.78
CA ASN A 127 44.46 35.12 -19.62
C ASN A 127 43.02 35.53 -19.98
N PHE A 128 42.82 36.21 -21.11
CA PHE A 128 41.50 36.51 -21.67
C PHE A 128 40.63 35.24 -21.81
N ARG A 129 41.23 34.13 -22.28
CA ARG A 129 40.53 32.86 -22.42
C ARG A 129 40.06 32.35 -21.07
N ALA A 130 40.87 32.43 -20.04
CA ALA A 130 40.52 32.00 -18.69
C ALA A 130 39.33 32.79 -18.12
N LEU A 131 39.32 34.13 -18.33
CA LEU A 131 38.19 34.99 -17.93
C LEU A 131 36.94 34.71 -18.77
N TRP A 132 37.06 34.44 -20.05
CA TRP A 132 35.97 34.08 -20.95
C TRP A 132 35.32 32.72 -20.56
N ASP A 133 36.16 31.74 -20.22
CA ASP A 133 35.71 30.38 -19.84
C ASP A 133 34.93 30.35 -18.52
N VAL A 134 35.07 31.35 -17.66
CA VAL A 134 34.23 31.54 -16.46
C VAL A 134 32.76 31.79 -16.83
N GLY A 135 32.49 32.29 -18.07
CA GLY A 135 31.14 32.44 -18.60
C GLY A 135 30.33 33.59 -18.03
N LEU A 136 30.94 34.53 -17.31
CA LEU A 136 30.28 35.71 -16.70
C LEU A 136 30.06 36.85 -17.68
N LEU A 137 30.78 36.87 -18.78
CA LEU A 137 30.77 37.99 -19.75
C LEU A 137 30.13 37.56 -21.07
N GLU A 138 29.38 38.46 -21.67
CA GLU A 138 28.81 38.32 -23.02
C GLU A 138 29.74 38.94 -24.06
N ASN A 139 30.36 40.09 -23.71
CA ASN A 139 31.39 40.74 -24.52
C ASN A 139 32.53 41.26 -23.64
N LEU A 140 33.76 41.28 -24.18
CA LEU A 140 34.94 41.82 -23.53
C LEU A 140 35.89 42.39 -24.59
N GLU A 141 36.13 43.69 -24.49
CA GLU A 141 37.08 44.42 -25.35
C GLU A 141 38.12 45.06 -24.46
N ILE A 142 39.42 44.94 -24.87
CA ILE A 142 40.53 45.52 -24.14
C ILE A 142 41.26 46.42 -25.07
N HIS A 143 41.33 47.70 -24.74
CA HIS A 143 42.06 48.71 -25.46
C HIS A 143 43.19 49.28 -24.59
N ALA A 144 44.37 49.49 -25.17
CA ALA A 144 45.51 50.12 -24.51
C ALA A 144 45.62 51.53 -24.92
N GLU A 145 45.48 52.51 -24.05
CA GLU A 145 45.59 53.93 -24.30
C GLU A 145 46.88 54.42 -23.67
N ARG A 146 47.68 55.26 -24.45
CA ARG A 146 48.88 55.93 -23.92
C ARG A 146 48.49 56.99 -22.91
N SER A 147 49.13 56.98 -21.75
CA SER A 147 48.90 57.89 -20.63
C SER A 147 50.25 58.49 -20.17
N PRO A 148 50.31 59.67 -19.56
CA PRO A 148 51.52 60.17 -19.00
C PRO A 148 52.21 59.21 -18.05
N GLY A 149 53.37 58.68 -18.42
CA GLY A 149 54.16 57.73 -17.63
C GLY A 149 53.92 56.26 -17.91
N GLY A 150 53.11 55.88 -18.94
CA GLY A 150 52.84 54.48 -19.30
C GLY A 150 51.57 54.26 -20.09
N VAL A 151 50.92 53.15 -19.85
CA VAL A 151 49.71 52.67 -20.53
C VAL A 151 48.52 52.52 -19.54
N THR A 152 47.35 53.04 -19.92
CA THR A 152 46.08 52.79 -19.25
C THR A 152 45.32 51.77 -20.07
N LEU A 153 44.96 50.69 -19.42
CA LEU A 153 44.10 49.64 -20.00
C LEU A 153 42.65 50.02 -19.80
N VAL A 154 41.91 50.16 -20.89
CA VAL A 154 40.45 50.36 -20.88
C VAL A 154 39.83 49.05 -21.25
N ILE A 155 39.10 48.44 -20.28
CA ILE A 155 38.45 47.14 -20.40
C ILE A 155 36.96 47.42 -20.45
N THR A 156 36.35 47.27 -21.63
CA THR A 156 34.91 47.39 -21.80
C THR A 156 34.31 46.00 -21.71
N ILE A 157 33.40 45.81 -20.79
CA ILE A 157 32.72 44.53 -20.58
C ILE A 157 31.21 44.67 -20.75
N GLU A 158 30.61 43.62 -21.21
CA GLU A 158 29.19 43.39 -21.21
C GLU A 158 28.92 42.11 -20.43
N GLU A 159 28.26 42.26 -19.28
CA GLU A 159 28.01 41.13 -18.39
C GLU A 159 26.89 40.25 -18.94
N ARG A 160 27.05 38.92 -18.82
CA ARG A 160 26.03 37.99 -19.19
C ARG A 160 24.91 38.04 -18.15
N PRO A 161 23.63 38.19 -18.58
CA PRO A 161 22.54 38.29 -17.63
C PRO A 161 22.41 37.00 -16.80
N VAL A 162 22.02 37.15 -15.54
CA VAL A 162 21.80 36.02 -14.62
C VAL A 162 20.33 35.65 -14.55
N ILE A 163 20.07 34.37 -14.33
CA ILE A 163 18.72 33.82 -14.16
C ILE A 163 18.28 34.09 -12.72
N LYS A 164 17.31 34.98 -12.52
CA LYS A 164 16.75 35.27 -11.19
C LYS A 164 15.69 34.25 -10.76
N PHE A 165 14.80 33.88 -11.69
CA PHE A 165 13.72 32.93 -11.43
C PHE A 165 13.62 31.86 -12.51
N ILE A 166 13.30 30.61 -12.07
CA ILE A 166 13.01 29.50 -12.97
C ILE A 166 11.61 28.99 -12.60
N ASP A 167 10.65 29.20 -13.48
CA ASP A 167 9.27 28.80 -13.32
C ASP A 167 8.89 27.69 -14.30
N PHE A 168 7.87 26.93 -13.91
CA PHE A 168 7.28 25.87 -14.71
C PHE A 168 5.79 26.12 -14.85
N THR A 169 5.27 26.06 -16.07
CA THR A 169 3.84 26.26 -16.35
C THR A 169 3.31 25.15 -17.24
N GLY A 170 2.03 24.79 -17.03
CA GLY A 170 1.39 23.73 -17.82
C GLY A 170 1.56 22.30 -17.26
N ASN A 171 2.39 22.11 -16.26
CA ASN A 171 2.65 20.83 -15.58
C ASN A 171 1.53 20.47 -14.60
N LYS A 172 0.39 19.97 -15.12
CA LYS A 172 -0.81 19.63 -14.33
C LYS A 172 -0.78 18.22 -13.74
N LYS A 173 -0.07 17.29 -14.37
CA LYS A 173 -0.01 15.85 -14.01
C LYS A 173 1.24 15.50 -13.22
N LEU A 174 2.36 16.16 -13.52
CA LEU A 174 3.60 15.99 -12.79
C LEU A 174 3.88 17.24 -11.96
N SER A 175 4.24 17.04 -10.69
CA SER A 175 4.53 18.14 -9.79
C SER A 175 5.85 18.83 -10.13
N THR A 176 5.95 20.12 -9.85
CA THR A 176 7.19 20.89 -9.99
C THR A 176 8.35 20.28 -9.19
N SER A 177 8.06 19.66 -8.04
CA SER A 177 9.08 18.96 -7.24
C SER A 177 9.68 17.78 -8.00
N GLN A 178 8.85 16.92 -8.59
CA GLN A 178 9.31 15.78 -9.39
C GLN A 178 10.16 16.20 -10.60
N ILE A 179 9.79 17.31 -11.26
CA ILE A 179 10.56 17.87 -12.37
C ILE A 179 11.93 18.34 -11.87
N LYS A 180 11.97 19.07 -10.74
CA LYS A 180 13.23 19.55 -10.14
C LYS A 180 14.14 18.41 -9.70
N ASP A 181 13.58 17.34 -9.12
CA ASP A 181 14.34 16.18 -8.69
C ASP A 181 14.98 15.48 -9.90
N LYS A 182 14.25 15.35 -11.01
CA LYS A 182 14.79 14.77 -12.26
C LYS A 182 15.90 15.62 -12.90
N ILE A 183 15.77 16.95 -12.85
CA ILE A 183 16.79 17.87 -13.31
C ILE A 183 18.10 17.70 -12.51
N LYS A 184 17.98 17.53 -11.18
CA LYS A 184 19.14 17.24 -10.31
C LYS A 184 19.81 15.91 -10.67
N GLU A 185 19.04 14.85 -10.92
CA GLU A 185 19.57 13.57 -11.38
C GLU A 185 20.36 13.70 -12.69
N ALA A 186 19.88 14.53 -13.61
CA ALA A 186 20.52 14.80 -14.89
C ALA A 186 21.79 15.67 -14.77
N LYS A 187 22.18 16.08 -13.56
CA LYS A 187 23.35 16.95 -13.28
C LYS A 187 23.36 18.23 -14.10
N VAL A 188 22.20 18.84 -14.34
CA VAL A 188 22.08 20.13 -14.98
C VAL A 188 22.19 21.21 -13.90
N GLU A 189 23.31 21.91 -13.85
CA GLU A 189 23.65 22.87 -12.79
C GLU A 189 23.10 24.27 -13.08
N ILE A 190 21.82 24.41 -13.40
CA ILE A 190 21.18 25.73 -13.52
C ILE A 190 20.36 26.00 -12.28
N GLN A 191 20.70 27.06 -11.55
CA GLN A 191 19.98 27.53 -10.37
C GLN A 191 19.71 29.04 -10.48
N PRO A 192 18.79 29.60 -9.72
CA PRO A 192 18.68 31.04 -9.57
C PRO A 192 20.04 31.62 -9.13
N GLY A 193 20.52 32.63 -9.88
CA GLY A 193 21.83 33.21 -9.73
C GLY A 193 22.88 32.70 -10.76
N SER A 194 22.60 31.65 -11.54
CA SER A 194 23.50 31.19 -12.61
C SER A 194 23.44 32.11 -13.83
N PRO A 195 24.57 32.28 -14.57
CA PRO A 195 24.58 32.98 -15.84
C PRO A 195 23.65 32.34 -16.87
N LEU A 196 23.01 33.14 -17.72
CA LEU A 196 22.13 32.66 -18.76
C LEU A 196 22.92 31.91 -19.84
N SER A 197 22.70 30.61 -19.96
CA SER A 197 23.28 29.73 -20.98
C SER A 197 22.16 29.03 -21.77
N LEU A 198 22.00 29.40 -23.03
CA LEU A 198 21.02 28.77 -23.93
C LEU A 198 21.31 27.28 -24.15
N LYS A 199 22.58 26.87 -24.10
CA LYS A 199 23.00 25.48 -24.19
C LYS A 199 22.49 24.67 -23.02
N ASP A 200 22.62 25.18 -21.80
CA ASP A 200 22.20 24.46 -20.59
C ASP A 200 20.70 24.55 -20.40
N LEU A 201 20.02 25.61 -20.78
CA LEU A 201 18.56 25.66 -20.88
C LEU A 201 18.03 24.62 -21.88
N SER A 202 18.71 24.40 -23.00
CA SER A 202 18.35 23.38 -23.97
C SER A 202 18.55 21.96 -23.42
N LYS A 203 19.61 21.72 -22.63
CA LYS A 203 19.79 20.45 -21.90
C LYS A 203 18.68 20.22 -20.86
N MET A 204 18.36 21.28 -20.09
CA MET A 204 17.28 21.22 -19.10
C MET A 204 15.94 20.92 -19.78
N ARG A 205 15.63 21.57 -20.90
CA ARG A 205 14.46 21.29 -21.72
C ARG A 205 14.41 19.82 -22.16
N ALA A 206 15.52 19.29 -22.66
CA ALA A 206 15.62 17.90 -23.09
C ALA A 206 15.38 16.94 -21.92
N SER A 207 16.00 17.19 -20.76
CA SER A 207 15.82 16.36 -19.56
C SER A 207 14.37 16.38 -19.05
N ILE A 208 13.69 17.52 -19.11
CA ILE A 208 12.27 17.63 -18.77
C ILE A 208 11.43 16.85 -19.78
N TYR A 209 11.68 16.98 -21.06
CA TYR A 209 10.99 16.24 -22.12
C TYR A 209 11.16 14.71 -21.94
N ASP A 210 12.40 14.26 -21.72
CA ASP A 210 12.71 12.84 -21.50
C ASP A 210 11.97 12.31 -20.27
N PHE A 211 11.90 13.09 -19.19
CA PHE A 211 11.13 12.74 -18.02
C PHE A 211 9.63 12.55 -18.32
N TYR A 212 9.04 13.47 -19.11
CA TYR A 212 7.65 13.31 -19.54
C TYR A 212 7.45 12.05 -20.39
N VAL A 213 8.38 11.76 -21.30
CA VAL A 213 8.35 10.53 -22.12
C VAL A 213 8.46 9.27 -21.25
N GLU A 214 9.35 9.26 -20.26
CA GLU A 214 9.48 8.18 -19.28
C GLU A 214 8.17 7.95 -18.52
N GLN A 215 7.45 9.00 -18.17
CA GLN A 215 6.16 8.95 -17.49
C GLN A 215 4.96 8.62 -18.42
N GLY A 216 5.25 8.36 -19.70
CA GLY A 216 4.25 7.94 -20.70
C GLY A 216 3.57 9.06 -21.48
N PHE A 217 4.01 10.30 -21.33
CA PHE A 217 3.54 11.48 -22.08
C PHE A 217 4.35 11.71 -23.36
N ARG A 218 4.28 10.78 -24.30
CA ARG A 218 5.06 10.84 -25.56
C ARG A 218 4.67 11.98 -26.49
N SER A 219 3.56 12.63 -26.27
CA SER A 219 3.12 13.81 -26.99
C SER A 219 3.37 15.10 -26.25
N ALA A 220 4.11 15.05 -25.16
CA ALA A 220 4.50 16.24 -24.44
C ALA A 220 5.38 17.14 -25.31
N SER A 221 5.23 18.44 -25.17
CA SER A 221 6.17 19.42 -25.68
C SER A 221 6.65 20.28 -24.53
N VAL A 222 7.93 20.57 -24.55
CA VAL A 222 8.57 21.43 -23.55
C VAL A 222 9.32 22.51 -24.29
N ASP A 223 9.00 23.75 -23.99
CA ASP A 223 9.69 24.91 -24.49
C ASP A 223 9.99 25.86 -23.35
N PHE A 224 10.83 26.87 -23.57
CA PHE A 224 11.12 27.87 -22.57
C PHE A 224 11.00 29.30 -23.14
N LYS A 225 10.56 30.22 -22.30
CA LYS A 225 10.47 31.63 -22.55
C LYS A 225 11.41 32.36 -21.60
N ILE A 226 12.11 33.37 -22.14
CA ILE A 226 12.99 34.20 -21.37
C ILE A 226 12.35 35.58 -21.33
N GLU A 227 12.15 36.12 -20.15
CA GLU A 227 11.57 37.42 -19.90
C GLU A 227 12.61 38.29 -19.21
N ASP A 228 12.74 39.54 -19.68
CA ASP A 228 13.66 40.53 -19.13
C ASP A 228 13.06 41.16 -17.88
N LEU A 229 13.70 40.96 -16.74
CA LEU A 229 13.34 41.67 -15.49
C LEU A 229 14.12 42.96 -15.35
N SER A 230 15.38 42.94 -15.77
CA SER A 230 16.29 44.09 -15.87
C SER A 230 17.32 43.82 -16.97
N LYS A 231 18.26 44.75 -17.16
CA LYS A 231 19.37 44.55 -18.12
C LYS A 231 20.23 43.33 -17.76
N THR A 232 20.38 43.03 -16.48
CA THR A 232 21.25 41.98 -15.97
C THR A 232 20.49 40.77 -15.40
N GLU A 233 19.16 40.85 -15.20
CA GLU A 233 18.39 39.77 -14.62
C GLU A 233 17.29 39.30 -15.59
N LYS A 234 17.22 37.98 -15.76
CA LYS A 234 16.23 37.32 -16.62
C LYS A 234 15.40 36.34 -15.82
N LYS A 235 14.16 36.16 -16.23
CA LYS A 235 13.27 35.08 -15.75
C LYS A 235 13.12 34.05 -16.86
N VAL A 236 13.33 32.80 -16.53
CA VAL A 236 13.10 31.67 -17.44
C VAL A 236 11.84 30.93 -17.03
N THR A 237 10.88 30.78 -17.94
CA THR A 237 9.65 30.04 -17.72
C THR A 237 9.60 28.87 -18.69
N PHE A 238 9.65 27.63 -18.18
CA PHE A 238 9.42 26.43 -18.97
C PHE A 238 7.92 26.25 -19.19
N VAL A 239 7.50 26.28 -20.45
CA VAL A 239 6.12 26.08 -20.88
C VAL A 239 5.97 24.64 -21.32
N ILE A 240 5.13 23.90 -20.61
CA ILE A 240 4.96 22.46 -20.80
C ILE A 240 3.54 22.23 -21.31
N ASP A 241 3.42 21.56 -22.44
CA ASP A 241 2.15 20.93 -22.87
C ASP A 241 2.31 19.42 -22.69
N GLU A 242 1.67 18.89 -21.66
CA GLU A 242 1.80 17.49 -21.30
C GLU A 242 1.19 16.51 -22.33
N GLY A 243 0.23 16.98 -23.11
CA GLY A 243 -0.51 16.13 -24.01
C GLY A 243 -1.29 15.00 -23.32
N ASP A 244 -1.75 14.02 -24.08
CA ASP A 244 -2.47 12.85 -23.53
C ASP A 244 -1.53 11.65 -23.39
N LYS A 245 -1.70 10.85 -22.31
CA LYS A 245 -1.02 9.56 -22.15
C LYS A 245 -1.46 8.59 -23.24
N VAL A 246 -0.49 7.95 -23.90
CA VAL A 246 -0.76 6.97 -24.95
C VAL A 246 -1.11 5.62 -24.31
N LYS A 247 -2.37 5.17 -24.48
CA LYS A 247 -2.85 3.90 -23.91
C LYS A 247 -2.47 2.70 -24.78
N ILE A 248 -2.12 1.60 -24.12
CA ILE A 248 -1.72 0.34 -24.77
C ILE A 248 -2.98 -0.38 -25.27
N GLU A 249 -3.05 -0.62 -26.56
CA GLU A 249 -4.15 -1.38 -27.20
C GLU A 249 -3.86 -2.88 -27.22
N SER A 250 -2.64 -3.26 -27.65
CA SER A 250 -2.27 -4.66 -27.73
C SER A 250 -0.79 -4.87 -27.48
N ILE A 251 -0.44 -6.06 -26.97
CA ILE A 251 0.92 -6.54 -26.77
C ILE A 251 1.03 -7.87 -27.49
N LYS A 252 1.88 -7.92 -28.52
CA LYS A 252 2.19 -9.11 -29.31
C LYS A 252 3.65 -9.52 -29.09
N PHE A 253 3.93 -10.80 -29.25
CA PHE A 253 5.27 -11.36 -29.19
C PHE A 253 5.57 -12.05 -30.52
N THR A 254 6.85 -12.09 -30.89
CA THR A 254 7.34 -12.82 -32.06
C THR A 254 8.56 -13.63 -31.66
N GLY A 255 8.69 -14.87 -32.13
CA GLY A 255 9.77 -15.79 -31.77
C GLY A 255 9.63 -16.46 -30.39
N ASN A 256 8.42 -16.41 -29.81
CA ASN A 256 8.08 -17.06 -28.54
C ASN A 256 7.42 -18.45 -28.80
N ASP A 257 8.19 -19.40 -29.34
CA ASP A 257 7.65 -20.66 -29.82
C ASP A 257 7.31 -21.64 -28.69
N HIS A 258 8.05 -21.61 -27.58
CA HIS A 258 7.91 -22.54 -26.45
C HIS A 258 7.18 -21.90 -25.23
N VAL A 259 7.07 -20.59 -25.17
CA VAL A 259 6.35 -19.89 -24.08
C VAL A 259 5.18 -19.09 -24.63
N SER A 260 3.99 -19.42 -24.17
CA SER A 260 2.78 -18.77 -24.68
C SER A 260 2.78 -17.25 -24.46
N ALA A 261 2.28 -16.50 -25.44
CA ALA A 261 2.13 -15.04 -25.33
C ALA A 261 1.28 -14.63 -24.12
N GLN A 262 0.37 -15.50 -23.68
CA GLN A 262 -0.44 -15.23 -22.47
C GLN A 262 0.40 -15.30 -21.19
N THR A 263 1.32 -16.29 -21.10
CA THR A 263 2.25 -16.41 -19.97
C THR A 263 3.15 -15.18 -19.87
N LEU A 264 3.69 -14.72 -21.00
CA LEU A 264 4.52 -13.51 -21.06
C LEU A 264 3.73 -12.26 -20.69
N ARG A 265 2.50 -12.08 -21.21
CA ARG A 265 1.63 -10.97 -20.81
C ARG A 265 1.30 -11.01 -19.31
N ASN A 266 1.17 -12.17 -18.72
CA ASN A 266 0.93 -12.31 -17.28
C ASN A 266 2.15 -11.89 -16.46
N ALA A 267 3.36 -12.19 -16.93
CA ALA A 267 4.62 -11.79 -16.30
C ALA A 267 4.87 -10.27 -16.34
N MET A 268 4.37 -9.60 -17.36
CA MET A 268 4.43 -8.13 -17.42
C MET A 268 3.51 -7.54 -16.38
N HIS A 269 4.05 -6.96 -15.30
CA HIS A 269 3.27 -6.41 -14.19
C HIS A 269 3.02 -4.91 -14.32
N LYS A 270 3.96 -4.20 -14.89
CA LYS A 270 3.97 -2.74 -15.03
C LYS A 270 3.32 -2.24 -16.32
N THR A 271 3.30 -3.08 -17.38
CA THR A 271 2.77 -2.73 -18.71
C THR A 271 1.56 -3.62 -19.03
N LYS A 272 0.35 -3.04 -19.07
CA LYS A 272 -0.91 -3.79 -19.27
C LYS A 272 -1.76 -3.21 -20.39
N ILE A 273 -2.51 -4.07 -21.07
CA ILE A 273 -3.50 -3.67 -22.10
C ILE A 273 -4.62 -2.87 -21.44
N ALA A 274 -5.02 -1.75 -22.06
CA ALA A 274 -6.13 -0.93 -21.59
C ALA A 274 -7.46 -1.63 -21.87
N THR A 275 -8.15 -2.05 -20.81
CA THR A 275 -9.48 -2.67 -20.84
C THR A 275 -10.45 -1.84 -20.01
N TRP A 276 -11.77 -1.96 -20.25
CA TRP A 276 -12.77 -1.15 -19.55
C TRP A 276 -12.72 -1.29 -18.00
N TRP A 277 -12.35 -2.47 -17.47
CA TRP A 277 -12.19 -2.69 -16.01
C TRP A 277 -10.86 -2.19 -15.43
N ARG A 278 -9.94 -1.70 -16.31
CA ARG A 278 -8.65 -1.10 -15.92
C ARG A 278 -8.60 0.40 -16.21
N LEU A 279 -9.74 1.06 -16.32
CA LEU A 279 -9.82 2.49 -16.66
C LEU A 279 -9.06 3.39 -15.67
N LEU A 280 -9.00 2.99 -14.39
CA LEU A 280 -8.32 3.72 -13.32
C LEU A 280 -6.88 3.24 -13.07
N SER A 281 -6.39 2.26 -13.83
CA SER A 281 -5.03 1.72 -13.64
C SER A 281 -4.02 2.50 -14.48
N GLU A 282 -2.97 3.00 -13.85
CA GLU A 282 -1.87 3.70 -14.52
C GLU A 282 -1.03 2.78 -15.42
N ASN A 283 -1.00 1.47 -15.12
CA ASN A 283 -0.24 0.46 -15.87
C ASN A 283 -0.73 0.25 -17.32
N THR A 284 -1.78 0.94 -17.75
CA THR A 284 -2.32 0.88 -19.12
C THR A 284 -1.66 1.88 -20.07
N THR A 285 -0.68 2.65 -19.58
CA THR A 285 0.10 3.61 -20.36
C THR A 285 1.50 3.05 -20.57
N TYR A 286 2.06 3.22 -21.78
CA TYR A 286 3.41 2.78 -22.07
C TYR A 286 4.43 3.73 -21.42
N SER A 287 5.36 3.15 -20.67
CA SER A 287 6.56 3.81 -20.13
C SER A 287 7.76 2.91 -20.38
N GLN A 288 8.90 3.48 -20.75
CA GLN A 288 10.11 2.72 -21.03
C GLN A 288 10.64 2.03 -19.76
N ALA A 289 10.68 2.74 -18.63
CA ALA A 289 11.13 2.17 -17.35
C ALA A 289 10.23 1.01 -16.88
N ASN A 290 8.90 1.13 -17.08
CA ASN A 290 7.97 0.03 -16.78
C ASN A 290 8.19 -1.17 -17.71
N TYR A 291 8.51 -0.94 -18.99
CA TYR A 291 8.80 -2.01 -19.94
C TYR A 291 10.09 -2.73 -19.56
N GLU A 292 11.16 -2.03 -19.22
CA GLU A 292 12.45 -2.62 -18.79
C GLU A 292 12.28 -3.51 -17.55
N ALA A 293 11.51 -3.06 -16.55
CA ALA A 293 11.17 -3.90 -15.41
C ALA A 293 10.38 -5.16 -15.80
N ASP A 294 9.49 -5.06 -16.80
CA ASP A 294 8.74 -6.19 -17.32
C ASP A 294 9.63 -7.12 -18.17
N VAL A 295 10.67 -6.61 -18.86
CA VAL A 295 11.67 -7.43 -19.59
C VAL A 295 12.36 -8.38 -18.62
N GLU A 296 12.84 -7.91 -17.48
CA GLU A 296 13.46 -8.76 -16.47
C GLU A 296 12.47 -9.82 -15.93
N SER A 297 11.21 -9.45 -15.73
CA SER A 297 10.16 -10.39 -15.34
C SER A 297 9.90 -11.46 -16.40
N MET A 298 9.91 -11.10 -17.68
CA MET A 298 9.76 -12.03 -18.80
C MET A 298 10.98 -12.95 -18.96
N LYS A 299 12.20 -12.40 -18.82
CA LYS A 299 13.42 -13.21 -18.79
C LYS A 299 13.36 -14.25 -17.67
N GLY A 300 12.91 -13.84 -16.47
CA GLY A 300 12.70 -14.75 -15.35
C GLY A 300 11.79 -15.94 -15.71
N VAL A 301 10.68 -15.69 -16.42
CA VAL A 301 9.79 -16.77 -16.88
C VAL A 301 10.50 -17.77 -17.81
N TYR A 302 11.33 -17.31 -18.74
CA TYR A 302 12.11 -18.17 -19.61
C TYR A 302 13.17 -18.94 -18.84
N GLN A 303 13.91 -18.25 -17.97
CA GLN A 303 14.95 -18.86 -17.13
C GLN A 303 14.38 -19.86 -16.12
N SER A 304 13.13 -19.67 -15.65
CA SER A 304 12.44 -20.68 -14.83
C SER A 304 12.04 -21.93 -15.62
N LYS A 305 12.05 -21.85 -16.96
CA LYS A 305 11.75 -22.96 -17.87
C LYS A 305 12.99 -23.56 -18.57
N GLY A 306 14.17 -23.09 -18.21
CA GLY A 306 15.46 -23.63 -18.69
C GLY A 306 16.09 -22.85 -19.81
N TYR A 307 15.50 -21.78 -20.29
CA TYR A 307 16.06 -20.95 -21.37
C TYR A 307 16.97 -19.88 -20.78
N LYS A 308 18.21 -20.24 -20.41
CA LYS A 308 19.13 -19.32 -19.70
C LYS A 308 19.57 -18.13 -20.56
N ASP A 309 19.69 -18.34 -21.87
CA ASP A 309 20.27 -17.39 -22.83
C ASP A 309 19.20 -16.57 -23.58
N VAL A 310 17.99 -16.51 -23.05
CA VAL A 310 16.91 -15.77 -23.68
C VAL A 310 17.25 -14.27 -23.82
N VAL A 311 17.03 -13.75 -25.04
CA VAL A 311 17.19 -12.33 -25.36
C VAL A 311 15.83 -11.74 -25.73
N ILE A 312 15.39 -10.75 -24.99
CA ILE A 312 14.21 -9.96 -25.31
C ILE A 312 14.70 -8.64 -25.90
N LYS A 313 14.38 -8.41 -27.18
CA LYS A 313 14.81 -7.23 -27.92
C LYS A 313 13.88 -6.05 -27.65
N ASP A 314 14.33 -4.84 -28.05
CA ASP A 314 13.53 -3.63 -27.94
C ASP A 314 12.20 -3.75 -28.67
N PRO A 315 11.11 -3.20 -28.08
CA PRO A 315 9.78 -3.32 -28.61
C PRO A 315 9.58 -2.45 -29.84
N LYS A 316 8.93 -2.96 -30.86
CA LYS A 316 8.42 -2.14 -31.98
C LYS A 316 7.11 -1.49 -31.56
N LEU A 317 7.05 -0.17 -31.59
CA LEU A 317 5.92 0.64 -31.13
C LEU A 317 5.23 1.27 -32.32
N GLU A 318 3.98 0.93 -32.55
CA GLU A 318 3.09 1.52 -33.56
C GLU A 318 2.08 2.42 -32.86
N VAL A 319 2.29 3.73 -32.92
CA VAL A 319 1.38 4.74 -32.35
C VAL A 319 0.43 5.23 -33.43
N TYR A 320 -0.87 5.20 -33.16
CA TYR A 320 -1.88 5.68 -34.11
C TYR A 320 -3.00 6.45 -33.39
N VAL A 321 -3.73 7.26 -34.14
CA VAL A 321 -4.87 8.03 -33.65
C VAL A 321 -6.17 7.22 -33.87
N VAL A 322 -6.93 7.00 -32.80
CA VAL A 322 -8.14 6.16 -32.85
C VAL A 322 -9.25 6.82 -33.68
N ASP A 323 -9.41 8.12 -33.58
CA ASP A 323 -10.40 8.89 -34.32
C ASP A 323 -9.78 10.23 -34.77
N PRO A 324 -9.31 10.32 -36.03
CA PRO A 324 -8.70 11.54 -36.54
C PRO A 324 -9.66 12.73 -36.64
N LYS A 325 -11.00 12.49 -36.67
CA LYS A 325 -12.02 13.53 -36.78
C LYS A 325 -12.49 14.08 -35.45
N SER A 326 -12.09 13.44 -34.32
CA SER A 326 -12.43 13.91 -32.98
C SER A 326 -11.55 15.08 -32.56
N LYS A 327 -12.16 16.13 -31.96
CA LYS A 327 -11.40 17.25 -31.35
C LYS A 327 -10.36 16.80 -30.30
N LYS A 328 -10.57 15.64 -29.65
CA LYS A 328 -9.59 14.98 -28.77
C LYS A 328 -9.01 13.78 -29.51
N GLN A 329 -7.87 13.95 -30.13
CA GLN A 329 -7.15 12.89 -30.84
C GLN A 329 -6.60 11.85 -29.82
N LYS A 330 -7.43 10.88 -29.43
CA LYS A 330 -6.98 9.78 -28.56
C LYS A 330 -5.98 8.91 -29.31
N ARG A 331 -4.75 8.85 -28.77
CA ARG A 331 -3.66 8.01 -29.31
C ARG A 331 -3.64 6.66 -28.60
N ARG A 332 -3.32 5.60 -29.34
CA ARG A 332 -3.07 4.25 -28.81
C ARG A 332 -1.77 3.70 -29.38
N VAL A 333 -1.16 2.75 -28.66
CA VAL A 333 0.07 2.09 -29.07
C VAL A 333 -0.15 0.57 -29.15
N ARG A 334 0.32 -0.04 -30.25
CA ARG A 334 0.50 -1.47 -30.39
C ARG A 334 1.97 -1.78 -30.17
N ILE A 335 2.22 -2.75 -29.30
CA ILE A 335 3.58 -3.13 -28.92
C ILE A 335 3.85 -4.51 -29.49
N THR A 336 4.93 -4.67 -30.26
CA THR A 336 5.40 -5.98 -30.74
C THR A 336 6.78 -6.23 -30.18
N ILE A 337 6.95 -7.30 -29.38
CA ILE A 337 8.16 -7.63 -28.64
C ILE A 337 8.82 -8.85 -29.31
N PRO A 338 10.00 -8.67 -29.96
CA PRO A 338 10.76 -9.79 -30.49
C PRO A 338 11.51 -10.52 -29.37
N VAL A 339 11.40 -11.85 -29.36
CA VAL A 339 12.07 -12.74 -28.41
C VAL A 339 12.95 -13.71 -29.17
N VAL A 340 14.14 -13.99 -28.64
CA VAL A 340 15.02 -15.06 -29.08
C VAL A 340 15.18 -15.97 -27.87
N GLU A 341 14.51 -17.14 -27.90
CA GLU A 341 14.40 -18.02 -26.72
C GLU A 341 15.73 -18.72 -26.36
N GLY A 342 16.57 -19.00 -27.35
CA GLY A 342 17.77 -19.83 -27.16
C GLY A 342 17.45 -21.30 -26.89
N ASP A 343 18.44 -22.04 -26.42
CA ASP A 343 18.33 -23.47 -26.14
C ASP A 343 17.82 -23.72 -24.70
N LYS A 344 17.15 -24.85 -24.53
CA LYS A 344 16.64 -25.30 -23.23
C LYS A 344 17.68 -26.19 -22.55
N PHE A 345 18.10 -25.78 -21.34
CA PHE A 345 19.13 -26.46 -20.56
C PHE A 345 18.56 -27.32 -19.44
N PHE A 346 19.28 -28.37 -19.09
CA PHE A 346 18.99 -29.34 -18.04
C PHE A 346 20.13 -29.41 -17.04
N VAL A 347 19.82 -29.60 -15.78
CA VAL A 347 20.80 -29.78 -14.71
C VAL A 347 21.42 -31.14 -14.83
N ASN A 348 22.76 -31.23 -14.83
CA ASN A 348 23.48 -32.48 -14.73
C ASN A 348 23.89 -32.79 -13.29
N VAL A 349 24.72 -31.95 -12.69
CA VAL A 349 25.16 -32.08 -11.28
C VAL A 349 25.18 -30.73 -10.62
N ILE A 350 24.85 -30.70 -9.32
CA ILE A 350 25.07 -29.53 -8.46
C ILE A 350 26.16 -29.89 -7.46
N LYS A 351 27.21 -29.09 -7.43
CA LYS A 351 28.31 -29.15 -6.46
C LYS A 351 28.31 -27.93 -5.58
N ILE A 352 28.95 -28.05 -4.43
CA ILE A 352 29.18 -26.92 -3.53
C ILE A 352 30.65 -26.90 -3.20
N THR A 353 31.32 -25.82 -3.53
CA THR A 353 32.73 -25.62 -3.31
C THR A 353 32.93 -24.45 -2.37
N ARG A 354 33.49 -24.70 -1.18
CA ARG A 354 33.85 -23.61 -0.25
C ARG A 354 35.02 -22.84 -0.84
N THR A 355 34.91 -21.50 -0.75
CA THR A 355 35.91 -20.57 -1.28
C THR A 355 36.43 -19.65 -0.17
N ASP A 356 37.52 -18.98 -0.46
CA ASP A 356 38.05 -17.86 0.32
C ASP A 356 37.27 -16.55 0.02
N LYS A 357 37.69 -15.43 0.62
CA LYS A 357 37.10 -14.12 0.41
C LYS A 357 37.22 -13.61 -1.04
N SER A 358 38.18 -14.12 -1.81
CA SER A 358 38.41 -13.80 -3.22
C SER A 358 37.71 -14.77 -4.19
N MET A 359 36.82 -15.61 -3.67
CA MET A 359 36.07 -16.63 -4.43
C MET A 359 36.97 -17.71 -5.08
N GLN A 360 38.20 -17.86 -4.59
CA GLN A 360 39.08 -18.97 -5.00
C GLN A 360 38.79 -20.21 -4.10
N PRO A 361 38.87 -21.43 -4.68
CA PRO A 361 38.67 -22.64 -3.86
C PRO A 361 39.58 -22.64 -2.63
N ALA A 362 38.98 -22.82 -1.46
CA ALA A 362 39.72 -22.90 -0.22
C ALA A 362 40.54 -24.21 -0.16
N GLU A 363 41.58 -24.25 0.67
CA GLU A 363 42.42 -25.47 0.90
C GLU A 363 41.51 -26.67 1.27
N ASN A 364 40.51 -26.43 2.12
CA ASN A 364 39.43 -27.37 2.36
C ASN A 364 38.16 -26.88 1.66
N THR A 365 37.71 -27.55 0.60
CA THR A 365 36.54 -27.22 -0.21
C THR A 365 35.21 -27.64 0.42
N ASP A 366 35.22 -28.33 1.58
CA ASP A 366 34.03 -28.74 2.29
C ASP A 366 33.48 -27.57 3.15
N PRO A 367 32.15 -27.34 3.16
CA PRO A 367 31.51 -26.43 4.11
C PRO A 367 31.80 -26.84 5.54
N THR A 368 32.08 -25.82 6.40
CA THR A 368 32.47 -26.04 7.82
C THR A 368 31.32 -25.84 8.80
N VAL A 369 30.34 -25.01 8.45
CA VAL A 369 29.21 -24.63 9.32
C VAL A 369 28.05 -25.62 9.20
N PHE A 370 27.77 -26.07 8.02
CA PHE A 370 26.73 -27.07 7.73
C PHE A 370 27.30 -28.24 6.91
N PRO A 371 26.86 -29.48 7.17
CA PRO A 371 27.24 -30.61 6.34
C PRO A 371 26.82 -30.37 4.87
N ARG A 372 27.72 -30.66 3.91
CA ARG A 372 27.48 -30.54 2.46
C ARG A 372 26.14 -31.16 2.04
N GLN A 373 25.84 -32.35 2.55
CA GLN A 373 24.57 -33.04 2.25
C GLN A 373 23.32 -32.25 2.70
N ALA A 374 23.40 -31.53 3.85
CA ALA A 374 22.29 -30.70 4.33
C ALA A 374 22.04 -29.51 3.43
N LEU A 375 23.10 -28.90 2.90
CA LEU A 375 23.02 -27.81 1.94
C LEU A 375 22.47 -28.31 0.58
N LEU A 376 23.00 -29.46 0.06
CA LEU A 376 22.50 -30.06 -1.18
C LEU A 376 21.02 -30.43 -1.12
N ARG A 377 20.47 -30.77 0.04
CA ARG A 377 19.03 -31.01 0.22
C ARG A 377 18.16 -29.78 -0.10
N LYS A 378 18.71 -28.58 -0.02
CA LYS A 378 17.97 -27.36 -0.39
C LYS A 378 17.69 -27.29 -1.90
N PHE A 379 18.50 -27.99 -2.71
CA PHE A 379 18.33 -28.10 -4.17
C PHE A 379 17.52 -29.32 -4.61
N ASN A 380 16.72 -29.93 -3.73
CA ASN A 380 15.93 -31.14 -4.03
C ASN A 380 15.01 -31.04 -5.25
N GLU A 381 14.61 -29.83 -5.64
CA GLU A 381 13.78 -29.58 -6.82
C GLU A 381 14.60 -29.46 -8.11
N LEU A 382 15.93 -29.35 -8.02
CA LEU A 382 16.87 -29.28 -9.13
C LEU A 382 17.69 -30.61 -9.24
N LYS A 383 16.99 -31.72 -9.43
CA LYS A 383 17.65 -33.07 -9.55
C LYS A 383 18.37 -33.21 -10.88
N PRO A 384 19.40 -34.07 -10.97
CA PRO A 384 20.00 -34.44 -12.24
C PRO A 384 18.94 -34.83 -13.28
N GLY A 385 19.02 -34.26 -14.48
CA GLY A 385 18.05 -34.43 -15.56
C GLY A 385 16.82 -33.49 -15.50
N SER A 386 16.63 -32.74 -14.42
CA SER A 386 15.56 -31.74 -14.36
C SER A 386 15.90 -30.49 -15.20
N VAL A 387 14.89 -29.77 -15.61
CA VAL A 387 15.05 -28.49 -16.31
C VAL A 387 15.78 -27.49 -15.41
N LEU A 388 16.76 -26.76 -15.98
CA LEU A 388 17.43 -25.67 -15.27
C LEU A 388 16.41 -24.58 -14.92
N ASN A 389 16.06 -24.46 -13.64
CA ASN A 389 15.10 -23.48 -13.15
C ASN A 389 15.80 -22.46 -12.25
N ARG A 390 15.97 -21.24 -12.76
CA ARG A 390 16.66 -20.15 -12.05
C ARG A 390 15.98 -19.78 -10.75
N ASP A 391 14.65 -19.75 -10.72
CA ASP A 391 13.91 -19.35 -9.53
C ASP A 391 14.12 -20.34 -8.38
N ARG A 392 14.13 -21.65 -8.70
CA ARG A 392 14.41 -22.69 -7.72
C ARG A 392 15.85 -22.67 -7.23
N LEU A 393 16.78 -22.32 -8.11
CA LEU A 393 18.18 -22.14 -7.72
C LEU A 393 18.34 -20.97 -6.76
N ILE A 394 17.76 -19.82 -7.07
CA ILE A 394 17.79 -18.65 -6.21
C ILE A 394 17.08 -18.94 -4.87
N GLU A 395 15.92 -19.58 -4.88
CA GLU A 395 15.18 -19.94 -3.66
C GLU A 395 16.02 -20.84 -2.74
N ALA A 396 16.72 -21.82 -3.31
CA ALA A 396 17.61 -22.71 -2.56
C ALA A 396 18.80 -21.92 -1.97
N LEU A 397 19.44 -21.05 -2.76
CA LEU A 397 20.54 -20.19 -2.31
C LEU A 397 20.08 -19.22 -1.21
N MET A 398 18.95 -18.55 -1.37
CA MET A 398 18.36 -17.68 -0.32
C MET A 398 18.06 -18.47 0.95
N GLY A 399 17.57 -19.70 0.86
CA GLY A 399 17.34 -20.55 2.02
C GLY A 399 18.63 -20.99 2.73
N ILE A 400 19.73 -21.13 1.99
CA ILE A 400 21.08 -21.35 2.58
C ILE A 400 21.56 -20.07 3.23
N GLU A 401 21.53 -18.95 2.54
CA GLU A 401 21.92 -17.64 3.04
C GLU A 401 21.24 -17.32 4.37
N GLN A 402 19.90 -17.47 4.43
CA GLN A 402 19.14 -17.26 5.67
C GLN A 402 19.65 -18.16 6.81
N SER A 403 19.97 -19.43 6.49
CA SER A 403 20.46 -20.38 7.48
C SER A 403 21.82 -19.97 8.07
N TYR A 404 22.71 -19.42 7.26
CA TYR A 404 24.01 -18.88 7.67
C TYR A 404 23.85 -17.55 8.42
N LYS A 405 23.09 -16.60 7.88
CA LYS A 405 22.85 -15.28 8.50
C LYS A 405 22.10 -15.37 9.83
N ALA A 406 21.28 -16.39 10.03
CA ALA A 406 20.64 -16.67 11.31
C ALA A 406 21.61 -17.21 12.36
N ARG A 407 22.80 -17.69 11.97
CA ARG A 407 23.86 -18.20 12.87
C ARG A 407 25.06 -17.26 13.02
N GLY A 408 24.94 -16.04 12.55
CA GLY A 408 25.97 -15.00 12.68
C GLY A 408 26.94 -14.87 11.51
N TYR A 409 26.81 -15.67 10.48
CA TYR A 409 27.65 -15.60 9.29
C TYR A 409 27.09 -14.58 8.29
N ILE A 410 27.16 -13.31 8.64
CA ILE A 410 26.49 -12.21 7.94
C ILE A 410 27.11 -11.91 6.59
N PHE A 411 28.39 -12.23 6.38
CA PHE A 411 29.12 -12.05 5.14
C PHE A 411 29.11 -13.28 4.23
N TRP A 412 28.22 -14.23 4.52
CA TRP A 412 28.02 -15.38 3.62
C TRP A 412 27.65 -14.89 2.24
N PHE A 413 28.30 -15.44 1.26
CA PHE A 413 28.05 -15.16 -0.17
C PHE A 413 28.23 -16.44 -0.99
N ALA A 414 27.45 -16.59 -2.08
CA ALA A 414 27.60 -17.69 -3.03
C ALA A 414 27.36 -17.23 -4.45
N ASP A 415 28.17 -17.77 -5.37
CA ASP A 415 28.05 -17.52 -6.80
C ASP A 415 27.93 -18.87 -7.55
N PRO A 416 26.83 -19.10 -8.28
CA PRO A 416 26.66 -20.31 -9.09
C PRO A 416 27.44 -20.20 -10.41
N VAL A 417 28.48 -21.01 -10.57
CA VAL A 417 29.24 -21.12 -11.80
C VAL A 417 28.64 -22.21 -12.68
N TYR A 418 28.31 -21.86 -13.92
CA TYR A 418 27.69 -22.77 -14.87
C TYR A 418 28.74 -23.32 -15.85
N GLN A 419 28.86 -24.64 -15.95
CA GLN A 419 29.71 -25.29 -16.90
C GLN A 419 28.87 -26.15 -17.86
N GLU A 420 28.85 -25.78 -19.13
CA GLU A 420 28.17 -26.58 -20.17
C GLU A 420 29.00 -27.79 -20.54
N ILE A 421 28.36 -28.97 -20.48
CA ILE A 421 29.03 -30.26 -20.76
C ILE A 421 28.56 -30.93 -22.04
N GLY A 422 27.87 -30.18 -22.93
CA GLY A 422 27.25 -30.67 -24.15
C GLY A 422 25.83 -31.23 -23.96
N ASN A 423 25.14 -31.49 -25.07
CA ASN A 423 23.75 -31.97 -25.09
C ASN A 423 22.78 -31.11 -24.22
N HIS A 424 22.96 -29.78 -24.18
CA HIS A 424 22.17 -28.83 -23.37
C HIS A 424 22.13 -29.16 -21.87
N LYS A 425 23.19 -29.81 -21.35
CA LYS A 425 23.34 -30.09 -19.92
C LYS A 425 24.35 -29.14 -19.29
N VAL A 426 24.08 -28.80 -18.04
CA VAL A 426 24.87 -27.84 -17.26
C VAL A 426 25.21 -28.42 -15.90
N ASP A 427 26.53 -28.46 -15.58
CA ASP A 427 26.99 -28.61 -14.20
C ASP A 427 26.92 -27.25 -13.51
N ILE A 428 26.43 -27.23 -12.28
CA ILE A 428 26.35 -26.02 -11.46
C ILE A 428 27.27 -26.20 -10.26
N ASP A 429 28.36 -25.44 -10.20
CA ASP A 429 29.21 -25.38 -9.02
C ASP A 429 28.91 -24.13 -8.21
N ILE A 430 28.41 -24.34 -7.00
CA ILE A 430 28.08 -23.24 -6.09
C ILE A 430 29.36 -22.88 -5.32
N HIS A 431 30.06 -21.85 -5.80
CA HIS A 431 31.20 -21.27 -5.09
C HIS A 431 30.68 -20.48 -3.90
N MET A 432 31.06 -20.86 -2.70
CA MET A 432 30.48 -20.37 -1.48
C MET A 432 31.55 -19.91 -0.47
N TYR A 433 31.48 -18.63 -0.07
CA TYR A 433 32.25 -18.08 1.02
C TYR A 433 31.42 -18.08 2.30
N GLU A 434 31.86 -18.74 3.35
CA GLU A 434 31.12 -18.85 4.61
C GLU A 434 31.29 -17.62 5.50
N GLY A 435 32.45 -16.97 5.45
CA GLY A 435 32.81 -15.87 6.33
C GLY A 435 33.03 -16.29 7.78
N ASP A 436 33.16 -15.29 8.63
CA ASP A 436 33.31 -15.46 10.07
C ASP A 436 31.97 -15.30 10.82
N LYS A 437 31.91 -15.84 12.02
CA LYS A 437 30.75 -15.67 12.91
C LYS A 437 30.83 -14.34 13.65
N TYR A 438 29.80 -13.54 13.56
CA TYR A 438 29.67 -12.23 14.18
C TYR A 438 28.62 -12.23 15.29
N TYR A 439 28.82 -11.32 16.25
CA TYR A 439 27.95 -11.09 17.40
C TYR A 439 27.40 -9.65 17.33
N LEU A 440 26.24 -9.42 17.94
CA LEU A 440 25.73 -8.05 18.12
C LEU A 440 26.67 -7.30 19.07
N GLY A 441 27.23 -6.20 18.59
CA GLY A 441 28.03 -5.29 19.38
C GLY A 441 27.12 -4.35 20.15
N ARG A 442 27.07 -3.10 19.74
CA ARG A 442 26.23 -2.07 20.35
C ARG A 442 24.93 -1.88 19.56
N LEU A 443 23.83 -1.76 20.28
CA LEU A 443 22.54 -1.33 19.72
C LEU A 443 22.32 0.14 20.08
N GLU A 444 22.28 1.01 19.09
CA GLU A 444 22.05 2.44 19.26
C GLU A 444 20.73 2.85 18.63
N VAL A 445 19.93 3.66 19.32
CA VAL A 445 18.68 4.23 18.82
C VAL A 445 18.84 5.74 18.70
N GLN A 446 18.54 6.30 17.54
CA GLN A 446 18.64 7.72 17.23
C GLN A 446 17.30 8.27 16.74
N GLY A 447 16.99 9.51 17.15
CA GLY A 447 15.76 10.23 16.75
C GLY A 447 14.58 10.07 17.72
N ASN A 448 14.77 9.40 18.85
CA ASN A 448 13.79 9.25 19.92
C ASN A 448 13.92 10.41 20.93
N THR A 449 13.27 11.55 20.63
CA THR A 449 13.36 12.76 21.47
C THR A 449 12.42 12.73 22.70
N GLN A 450 11.27 12.09 22.57
CA GLN A 450 10.23 11.97 23.60
C GLN A 450 10.05 10.52 24.10
N THR A 451 10.28 9.54 23.22
CA THR A 451 10.19 8.12 23.54
C THR A 451 11.43 7.70 24.31
N ARG A 452 11.24 7.04 25.43
CA ARG A 452 12.37 6.50 26.19
C ARG A 452 13.09 5.42 25.37
N ASP A 453 14.41 5.44 25.35
CA ASP A 453 15.27 4.48 24.63
C ASP A 453 14.84 3.02 24.90
N LYS A 454 14.57 2.71 26.17
CA LYS A 454 14.07 1.41 26.60
C LYS A 454 12.82 0.91 25.86
N VAL A 455 11.93 1.81 25.46
CA VAL A 455 10.67 1.45 24.77
C VAL A 455 10.93 0.92 23.36
N ILE A 456 11.95 1.44 22.69
CA ILE A 456 12.35 0.98 21.36
C ILE A 456 13.25 -0.24 21.48
N ARG A 457 14.23 -0.19 22.38
CA ARG A 457 15.21 -1.25 22.60
C ARG A 457 14.57 -2.59 22.97
N ARG A 458 13.51 -2.59 23.79
CA ARG A 458 12.81 -3.82 24.20
C ARG A 458 12.07 -4.54 23.05
N GLU A 459 11.81 -3.86 21.92
CA GLU A 459 11.25 -4.48 20.72
C GLU A 459 12.31 -5.17 19.86
N PHE A 460 13.58 -4.94 20.18
CA PHE A 460 14.69 -5.61 19.53
C PHE A 460 14.84 -7.03 20.07
N ALA A 461 14.91 -8.00 19.17
CA ALA A 461 14.88 -9.43 19.51
C ALA A 461 16.24 -10.02 19.87
N LEU A 462 17.30 -9.21 19.88
CA LEU A 462 18.66 -9.61 20.22
C LEU A 462 19.20 -8.68 21.31
N ASP A 463 19.90 -9.25 22.27
CA ASP A 463 20.65 -8.49 23.25
C ASP A 463 22.11 -8.31 22.81
N GLU A 464 22.79 -7.25 23.32
CA GLU A 464 24.20 -7.00 23.05
C GLU A 464 25.05 -8.18 23.52
N GLY A 465 25.86 -8.75 22.63
CA GLY A 465 26.62 -9.98 22.84
C GLY A 465 26.00 -11.24 22.25
N ASP A 466 24.74 -11.21 21.83
CA ASP A 466 24.13 -12.33 21.18
C ASP A 466 24.71 -12.59 19.77
N VAL A 467 24.54 -13.82 19.29
CA VAL A 467 24.90 -14.15 17.91
C VAL A 467 24.09 -13.31 16.93
N MET A 468 24.79 -12.59 16.04
CA MET A 468 24.12 -11.73 15.05
C MET A 468 23.18 -12.55 14.19
N ASN A 469 21.92 -12.10 14.09
CA ASN A 469 20.87 -12.74 13.32
C ASN A 469 20.11 -11.69 12.52
N MET A 470 20.38 -11.62 11.21
CA MET A 470 19.80 -10.61 10.32
C MET A 470 18.28 -10.74 10.20
N GLU A 471 17.72 -11.94 10.33
CA GLU A 471 16.28 -12.13 10.32
C GLU A 471 15.64 -11.59 11.60
N ALA A 472 16.28 -11.81 12.73
CA ALA A 472 15.85 -11.22 14.01
C ALA A 472 15.90 -9.69 13.97
N VAL A 473 16.97 -9.10 13.39
CA VAL A 473 17.05 -7.64 13.18
C VAL A 473 15.90 -7.14 12.32
N LYS A 474 15.63 -7.77 11.16
CA LYS A 474 14.53 -7.39 10.28
C LYS A 474 13.17 -7.46 10.99
N LYS A 475 12.93 -8.51 11.76
CA LYS A 475 11.70 -8.64 12.57
C LYS A 475 11.62 -7.58 13.66
N SER A 476 12.74 -7.22 14.28
CA SER A 476 12.80 -6.15 15.27
C SER A 476 12.44 -4.80 14.69
N VAL A 477 12.96 -4.48 13.51
CA VAL A 477 12.58 -3.26 12.77
C VAL A 477 11.08 -3.23 12.49
N GLN A 478 10.50 -4.32 12.00
CA GLN A 478 9.06 -4.41 11.76
C GLN A 478 8.23 -4.23 13.03
N LYS A 479 8.71 -4.76 14.18
CA LYS A 479 8.05 -4.54 15.47
C LYS A 479 8.11 -3.08 15.89
N ILE A 480 9.28 -2.43 15.75
CA ILE A 480 9.46 -1.01 16.06
C ILE A 480 8.55 -0.15 15.21
N GLU A 481 8.45 -0.42 13.91
CA GLU A 481 7.52 0.29 13.01
C GLU A 481 6.05 0.05 13.39
N SER A 482 5.71 -1.15 13.85
CA SER A 482 4.35 -1.50 14.29
C SER A 482 3.90 -0.75 15.55
N LEU A 483 4.81 -0.14 16.31
CA LEU A 483 4.46 0.74 17.41
C LEU A 483 3.63 1.96 16.95
N GLY A 484 3.83 2.40 15.69
CA GLY A 484 3.02 3.44 15.04
C GLY A 484 3.39 4.88 15.43
N TYR A 485 4.26 5.08 16.43
CA TYR A 485 4.74 6.40 16.87
C TYR A 485 6.25 6.60 16.64
N PHE A 486 6.93 5.62 16.06
CA PHE A 486 8.33 5.70 15.64
C PHE A 486 8.45 5.10 14.25
N LYS A 487 8.85 5.90 13.27
CA LYS A 487 8.99 5.50 11.87
C LYS A 487 10.46 5.47 11.51
N MET A 488 10.89 4.38 10.90
CA MET A 488 12.25 4.30 10.35
C MET A 488 12.42 5.31 9.21
N GLY A 489 13.49 6.09 9.27
CA GLY A 489 13.86 7.01 8.19
C GLY A 489 14.64 6.34 7.09
N GLU A 490 15.49 5.38 7.47
CA GLU A 490 16.39 4.62 6.60
C GLU A 490 16.48 3.18 7.11
N GLU A 491 17.06 2.29 6.32
CA GLU A 491 17.43 0.96 6.81
C GLU A 491 18.43 1.06 7.97
N PRO A 492 18.45 0.10 8.91
CA PRO A 492 19.41 0.09 10.02
C PRO A 492 20.84 0.24 9.53
N GLY A 493 21.59 1.15 10.15
CA GLY A 493 23.02 1.28 9.89
C GLY A 493 23.78 0.13 10.55
N PHE A 494 24.76 -0.44 9.85
CA PHE A 494 25.63 -1.49 10.38
C PHE A 494 27.09 -1.00 10.37
N SER A 495 27.74 -1.05 11.52
CA SER A 495 29.18 -0.79 11.66
C SER A 495 29.89 -2.06 12.12
N VAL A 496 30.81 -2.56 11.30
CA VAL A 496 31.47 -3.83 11.55
C VAL A 496 32.82 -3.57 12.23
N ARG A 497 33.02 -4.21 13.40
CA ARG A 497 34.31 -4.27 14.10
C ARG A 497 34.95 -5.64 13.84
N GLU A 498 35.75 -5.72 12.77
CA GLU A 498 36.30 -6.99 12.28
C GLU A 498 37.17 -7.71 13.29
N GLU A 499 37.98 -6.97 14.05
CA GLU A 499 38.90 -7.52 15.10
C GLU A 499 38.14 -8.18 16.25
N GLU A 500 37.00 -7.58 16.68
CA GLU A 500 36.16 -8.11 17.74
C GLU A 500 35.10 -9.10 17.24
N LYS A 501 34.95 -9.26 15.96
CA LYS A 501 33.86 -10.04 15.31
C LYS A 501 32.48 -9.57 15.78
N LYS A 502 32.29 -8.24 15.91
CA LYS A 502 31.05 -7.61 16.36
C LYS A 502 30.49 -6.68 15.30
N VAL A 503 29.18 -6.56 15.30
CA VAL A 503 28.43 -5.63 14.44
C VAL A 503 27.61 -4.71 15.33
N ASP A 504 27.88 -3.43 15.26
CA ASP A 504 27.05 -2.42 15.90
C ASP A 504 25.87 -2.08 14.98
N VAL A 505 24.68 -1.98 15.56
CA VAL A 505 23.44 -1.68 14.83
C VAL A 505 22.94 -0.32 15.28
N VAL A 506 22.73 0.58 14.32
CA VAL A 506 22.17 1.91 14.56
C VAL A 506 20.77 1.98 13.95
N ILE A 507 19.77 2.15 14.79
CA ILE A 507 18.38 2.34 14.40
C ILE A 507 18.09 3.85 14.32
N LYS A 508 17.99 4.38 13.10
CA LYS A 508 17.64 5.78 12.87
C LYS A 508 16.18 5.90 12.52
N GLY A 509 15.45 6.70 13.29
CA GLY A 509 14.05 6.92 13.04
C GLY A 509 13.60 8.33 13.40
N GLN A 510 12.34 8.59 13.14
CA GLN A 510 11.68 9.83 13.52
C GLN A 510 10.43 9.52 14.30
N GLU A 511 10.19 10.28 15.35
CA GLU A 511 8.93 10.19 16.08
C GLU A 511 7.80 10.77 15.22
N THR A 512 6.73 10.04 15.14
CA THR A 512 5.48 10.46 14.48
C THR A 512 4.43 10.81 15.53
N SER A 513 3.29 11.34 15.10
CA SER A 513 2.20 11.64 16.01
C SER A 513 1.81 10.39 16.81
N ARG A 514 1.89 10.50 18.13
CA ARG A 514 1.47 9.48 19.10
C ARG A 514 -0.01 9.57 19.44
N ASN A 515 -0.60 10.72 19.18
CA ASN A 515 -2.00 11.00 19.45
C ASN A 515 -2.78 10.86 18.15
N GLU A 516 -3.82 10.07 18.20
CA GLU A 516 -4.73 9.81 17.09
C GLU A 516 -6.14 10.22 17.52
N VAL A 517 -6.73 11.14 16.78
CA VAL A 517 -8.11 11.56 16.96
C VAL A 517 -8.86 11.17 15.71
N GLN A 518 -9.92 10.42 15.85
CA GLN A 518 -10.77 10.00 14.75
C GLN A 518 -12.19 10.45 14.97
N PHE A 519 -12.77 11.04 13.94
CA PHE A 519 -14.19 11.32 13.85
C PHE A 519 -14.74 10.48 12.71
N GLY A 520 -15.79 9.74 12.97
CA GLY A 520 -16.47 8.92 11.98
C GLY A 520 -17.98 9.19 12.02
N ALA A 521 -18.59 9.08 10.85
CA ALA A 521 -20.03 8.95 10.74
C ALA A 521 -20.31 7.84 9.73
N GLY A 522 -21.32 7.03 10.00
CA GLY A 522 -21.60 5.89 9.15
C GLY A 522 -23.08 5.53 9.16
N TYR A 523 -23.38 4.55 8.34
CA TYR A 523 -24.70 3.91 8.30
C TYR A 523 -24.51 2.41 8.29
N SER A 524 -25.17 1.71 9.20
CA SER A 524 -25.28 0.24 9.17
C SER A 524 -26.72 -0.18 9.09
N ALA A 525 -26.97 -1.41 8.64
CA ALA A 525 -28.33 -1.97 8.64
C ALA A 525 -28.87 -2.16 10.06
N PHE A 526 -27.98 -2.27 11.03
CA PHE A 526 -28.29 -2.43 12.45
C PHE A 526 -28.51 -1.09 13.14
N ASP A 527 -27.52 -0.18 13.16
CA ASP A 527 -27.58 1.08 13.91
C ASP A 527 -28.32 2.20 13.19
N GLY A 528 -28.58 2.06 11.89
CA GLY A 528 -28.94 3.21 11.05
C GLY A 528 -27.77 4.17 10.93
N PHE A 529 -28.03 5.47 11.01
CA PHE A 529 -26.97 6.48 11.07
C PHE A 529 -26.35 6.50 12.47
N PHE A 530 -25.02 6.54 12.51
CA PHE A 530 -24.26 6.67 13.76
C PHE A 530 -23.09 7.65 13.59
N GLY A 531 -22.71 8.29 14.69
CA GLY A 531 -21.48 9.09 14.82
C GLY A 531 -20.52 8.39 15.78
N GLN A 532 -19.25 8.44 15.47
CA GLN A 532 -18.18 7.86 16.31
C GLN A 532 -17.09 8.89 16.54
N PHE A 533 -16.59 8.92 17.75
CA PHE A 533 -15.39 9.64 18.15
C PHE A 533 -14.44 8.66 18.80
N SER A 534 -13.15 8.73 18.47
CA SER A 534 -12.13 8.04 19.23
C SER A 534 -10.87 8.89 19.38
N PHE A 535 -10.29 8.82 20.56
CA PHE A 535 -9.01 9.38 20.90
C PHE A 535 -8.12 8.26 21.41
N GLN A 536 -6.90 8.15 20.89
CA GLN A 536 -5.91 7.22 21.38
C GLN A 536 -4.55 7.89 21.44
N THR A 537 -3.83 7.74 22.55
CA THR A 537 -2.39 8.02 22.59
C THR A 537 -1.63 6.72 22.83
N ARG A 538 -0.64 6.44 22.00
CA ARG A 538 0.10 5.16 22.01
C ARG A 538 1.45 5.21 22.73
N ASN A 539 1.87 6.36 23.21
CA ASN A 539 3.15 6.55 23.87
C ASN A 539 3.00 7.60 24.99
N PHE A 540 2.10 7.31 25.93
CA PHE A 540 1.83 8.21 27.03
C PHE A 540 3.11 8.42 27.88
N LEU A 541 3.49 9.67 28.10
CA LEU A 541 4.72 10.07 28.81
C LEU A 541 6.01 9.43 28.28
N GLY A 542 6.04 9.02 27.00
CA GLY A 542 7.21 8.37 26.40
C GLY A 542 7.48 6.95 26.89
N ARG A 543 6.54 6.32 27.60
CA ARG A 543 6.69 4.98 28.20
C ARG A 543 6.16 3.85 27.32
N GLY A 544 5.59 4.18 26.15
CA GLY A 544 4.91 3.21 25.31
C GLY A 544 3.57 2.73 25.87
N GLU A 545 3.02 3.43 26.86
CA GLU A 545 1.70 3.16 27.44
C GLU A 545 0.60 3.73 26.54
N ILE A 546 -0.57 3.09 26.55
CA ILE A 546 -1.68 3.42 25.66
C ILE A 546 -2.87 3.87 26.50
N ILE A 547 -3.38 5.07 26.21
CA ILE A 547 -4.67 5.55 26.73
C ILE A 547 -5.62 5.65 25.54
N GLY A 548 -6.80 5.08 25.70
CA GLY A 548 -7.88 5.15 24.71
C GLY A 548 -9.14 5.71 25.32
N ALA A 549 -9.86 6.51 24.55
CA ALA A 549 -11.24 6.93 24.83
C ALA A 549 -12.03 6.84 23.55
N SER A 550 -13.17 6.17 23.57
CA SER A 550 -14.04 6.06 22.40
C SER A 550 -15.49 6.27 22.79
N ALA A 551 -16.26 6.84 21.89
CA ALA A 551 -17.69 7.03 22.02
C ALA A 551 -18.38 6.83 20.68
N GLN A 552 -19.50 6.15 20.68
CA GLN A 552 -20.40 6.04 19.52
C GLN A 552 -21.82 6.43 19.95
N ILE A 553 -22.49 7.15 19.08
CA ILE A 553 -23.88 7.53 19.23
C ILE A 553 -24.62 7.12 17.96
N GLY A 554 -25.52 6.17 18.09
CA GLY A 554 -26.38 5.66 17.04
C GLY A 554 -27.85 5.56 17.49
N LYS A 555 -28.73 5.19 16.59
CA LYS A 555 -30.14 4.97 16.91
C LYS A 555 -30.34 3.74 17.80
N VAL A 556 -29.54 2.70 17.58
CA VAL A 556 -29.70 1.39 18.26
C VAL A 556 -28.61 1.22 19.31
N SER A 557 -27.36 1.57 19.03
CA SER A 557 -26.28 1.40 20.00
C SER A 557 -25.58 2.72 20.34
N ASN A 558 -25.37 2.92 21.65
CA ASN A 558 -24.55 4.01 22.18
C ASN A 558 -23.54 3.40 23.13
N TYR A 559 -22.27 3.75 22.97
CA TYR A 559 -21.26 3.30 23.92
C TYR A 559 -20.21 4.38 24.22
N VAL A 560 -19.64 4.31 25.40
CA VAL A 560 -18.46 5.05 25.82
C VAL A 560 -17.50 4.06 26.44
N ASP A 561 -16.23 4.12 26.05
CA ASP A 561 -15.16 3.27 26.58
C ASP A 561 -13.95 4.13 26.93
N LEU A 562 -13.34 3.87 28.08
CA LEU A 562 -12.08 4.43 28.53
C LEU A 562 -11.13 3.28 28.85
N SER A 563 -9.94 3.28 28.26
CA SER A 563 -8.97 2.21 28.44
C SER A 563 -7.57 2.72 28.72
N TYR A 564 -6.83 1.97 29.53
CA TYR A 564 -5.41 2.17 29.83
C TYR A 564 -4.67 0.85 29.73
N THR A 565 -3.61 0.81 28.93
CA THR A 565 -2.84 -0.41 28.66
C THR A 565 -1.35 -0.14 28.82
N VAL A 566 -0.66 -1.00 29.55
CA VAL A 566 0.77 -1.00 29.81
C VAL A 566 1.39 -2.22 29.13
N PRO A 567 1.94 -2.08 27.93
CA PRO A 567 2.74 -3.14 27.30
C PRO A 567 4.09 -3.29 28.01
N TRP A 568 4.68 -4.47 27.89
CA TRP A 568 5.96 -4.78 28.53
C TRP A 568 5.95 -4.53 30.05
N TRP A 569 4.89 -4.97 30.71
CA TRP A 569 4.75 -4.84 32.16
C TRP A 569 5.88 -5.59 32.88
N LEU A 570 6.54 -4.89 33.83
CA LEU A 570 7.76 -5.38 34.51
C LEU A 570 8.89 -5.75 33.55
N ASP A 571 9.01 -5.07 32.41
CA ASP A 571 10.04 -5.29 31.37
C ASP A 571 10.05 -6.70 30.76
N ARG A 572 8.91 -7.36 30.79
CA ARG A 572 8.71 -8.68 30.20
C ARG A 572 7.67 -8.57 29.08
N ASN A 573 7.68 -9.50 28.13
CA ASN A 573 6.68 -9.59 27.06
C ASN A 573 5.30 -9.95 27.64
N GLN A 574 4.76 -9.04 28.44
CA GLN A 574 3.49 -9.13 29.15
C GLN A 574 2.78 -7.79 29.03
N THR A 575 1.48 -7.82 28.96
CA THR A 575 0.65 -6.61 28.89
C THR A 575 -0.40 -6.65 29.98
N VAL A 576 -0.58 -5.58 30.70
CA VAL A 576 -1.69 -5.37 31.61
C VAL A 576 -2.51 -4.19 31.13
N GLY A 577 -3.80 -4.22 31.38
CA GLY A 577 -4.67 -3.10 31.07
C GLY A 577 -5.95 -3.13 31.87
N ALA A 578 -6.61 -1.97 31.88
CA ALA A 578 -7.93 -1.80 32.49
C ALA A 578 -8.81 -1.00 31.56
N SER A 579 -10.11 -1.27 31.59
CA SER A 579 -11.10 -0.48 30.89
C SER A 579 -12.35 -0.25 31.75
N LEU A 580 -13.01 0.87 31.46
CA LEU A 580 -14.32 1.24 31.99
C LEU A 580 -15.22 1.54 30.81
N TYR A 581 -16.41 0.98 30.80
CA TYR A 581 -17.33 1.16 29.68
C TYR A 581 -18.78 1.26 30.15
N ARG A 582 -19.54 1.97 29.32
CA ARG A 582 -20.98 2.06 29.38
C ARG A 582 -21.53 1.84 27.98
N ARG A 583 -22.43 0.88 27.83
CA ARG A 583 -23.07 0.51 26.57
C ARG A 583 -24.57 0.46 26.73
N LYS A 584 -25.29 1.15 25.87
CA LYS A 584 -26.71 1.08 25.75
C LYS A 584 -27.09 0.54 24.38
N VAL A 585 -27.89 -0.52 24.33
CA VAL A 585 -28.36 -1.13 23.08
C VAL A 585 -29.88 -1.19 23.11
N ASN A 586 -30.51 -0.61 22.11
CA ASN A 586 -31.95 -0.68 21.92
C ASN A 586 -32.26 -1.50 20.68
N TYR A 587 -32.59 -2.77 20.87
CA TYR A 587 -32.68 -3.72 19.78
C TYR A 587 -33.92 -4.62 19.91
N LEU A 588 -34.71 -4.81 18.82
CA LEU A 588 -35.92 -5.59 18.78
C LEU A 588 -36.87 -5.34 19.99
N SER A 589 -36.96 -4.09 20.43
CA SER A 589 -37.67 -3.62 21.62
C SER A 589 -37.03 -4.01 22.96
N ILE A 590 -35.80 -4.51 22.98
CA ILE A 590 -34.99 -4.67 24.18
C ILE A 590 -34.17 -3.42 24.40
N ASP A 591 -34.28 -2.82 25.57
CA ASP A 591 -33.46 -1.70 26.01
C ASP A 591 -32.48 -2.21 27.08
N GLU A 592 -31.21 -2.44 26.67
CA GLU A 592 -30.18 -3.00 27.54
C GLU A 592 -29.14 -1.92 27.83
N LEU A 593 -28.91 -1.65 29.11
CA LEU A 593 -27.83 -0.82 29.61
C LEU A 593 -26.84 -1.71 30.35
N THR A 594 -25.60 -1.72 29.87
CA THR A 594 -24.47 -2.41 30.50
C THR A 594 -23.46 -1.38 30.98
N GLU A 595 -23.16 -1.35 32.27
CA GLU A 595 -22.09 -0.57 32.87
C GLU A 595 -21.08 -1.51 33.50
N GLY A 596 -19.78 -1.31 33.17
CA GLY A 596 -18.80 -2.27 33.61
C GLY A 596 -17.37 -1.77 33.57
N GLY A 597 -16.50 -2.63 34.09
CA GLY A 597 -15.06 -2.45 34.03
C GLY A 597 -14.35 -3.77 33.93
N SER A 598 -13.16 -3.72 33.41
CA SER A 598 -12.34 -4.92 33.29
C SER A 598 -10.86 -4.64 33.57
N VAL A 599 -10.16 -5.68 34.00
CA VAL A 599 -8.69 -5.70 34.11
C VAL A 599 -8.20 -6.95 33.43
N PHE A 600 -7.19 -6.81 32.57
CA PHE A 600 -6.61 -7.96 31.89
C PHE A 600 -5.11 -8.05 32.06
N TYR A 601 -4.63 -9.27 32.00
CA TYR A 601 -3.23 -9.64 31.88
C TYR A 601 -3.07 -10.50 30.63
N SER A 602 -2.07 -10.21 29.79
CA SER A 602 -1.76 -10.99 28.60
C SER A 602 -0.27 -11.25 28.49
N LYS A 603 0.11 -12.46 28.07
CA LYS A 603 1.51 -12.87 27.87
C LYS A 603 1.65 -13.50 26.49
N GLY A 604 2.60 -13.01 25.68
CA GLY A 604 3.07 -13.68 24.48
C GLY A 604 3.81 -14.96 24.86
N ILE A 605 3.40 -16.11 24.27
CA ILE A 605 4.01 -17.41 24.52
C ILE A 605 5.02 -17.72 23.43
N GLY A 606 4.67 -17.52 22.18
CA GLY A 606 5.51 -17.72 21.01
C GLY A 606 5.44 -16.54 20.05
N LEU A 607 5.75 -16.79 18.77
CA LEU A 607 5.76 -15.74 17.74
C LEU A 607 4.34 -15.27 17.33
N PHE A 608 3.37 -16.16 17.43
CA PHE A 608 2.00 -15.94 16.91
C PHE A 608 0.93 -16.13 17.96
N ASP A 609 1.29 -16.53 19.17
CA ASP A 609 0.34 -16.94 20.19
C ASP A 609 0.50 -16.18 21.50
N SER A 610 -0.63 -16.01 22.18
CA SER A 610 -0.71 -15.37 23.48
C SER A 610 -1.77 -16.02 24.34
N ALA A 611 -1.53 -16.03 25.64
CA ALA A 611 -2.51 -16.35 26.66
C ALA A 611 -2.87 -15.09 27.44
N SER A 612 -4.15 -14.96 27.79
CA SER A 612 -4.64 -13.84 28.59
C SER A 612 -5.61 -14.30 29.68
N LEU A 613 -5.69 -13.49 30.72
CA LEU A 613 -6.64 -13.62 31.78
C LEU A 613 -7.34 -12.27 31.94
N LEU A 614 -8.65 -12.25 31.77
CA LEU A 614 -9.49 -11.08 31.92
C LEU A 614 -10.36 -11.27 33.17
N TYR A 615 -10.38 -10.30 34.07
CA TYR A 615 -11.44 -10.13 35.07
C TYR A 615 -12.37 -9.05 34.58
N SER A 616 -13.67 -9.30 34.57
CA SER A 616 -14.72 -8.33 34.25
C SER A 616 -15.79 -8.26 35.33
N TYR A 617 -16.28 -7.05 35.55
CA TYR A 617 -17.48 -6.77 36.34
C TYR A 617 -18.44 -5.98 35.48
N GLU A 618 -19.66 -6.46 35.32
CA GLU A 618 -20.72 -5.86 34.53
C GLU A 618 -22.01 -5.80 35.33
N ASN A 619 -22.65 -4.64 35.36
CA ASN A 619 -24.02 -4.44 35.83
C ASN A 619 -24.90 -4.27 34.60
N ILE A 620 -25.84 -5.15 34.41
CA ILE A 620 -26.72 -5.21 33.25
C ILE A 620 -28.14 -4.90 33.71
N ASP A 621 -28.74 -3.90 33.04
CA ASP A 621 -30.14 -3.51 33.23
C ASP A 621 -30.82 -3.63 31.87
N ALA A 622 -31.70 -4.62 31.74
CA ALA A 622 -32.36 -4.96 30.48
C ALA A 622 -33.87 -4.93 30.64
N ASN A 623 -34.49 -4.08 29.84
CA ASN A 623 -35.93 -3.89 29.78
C ASN A 623 -36.51 -4.61 28.57
N PHE A 624 -37.43 -5.50 28.78
CA PHE A 624 -38.06 -6.31 27.73
C PHE A 624 -39.55 -5.98 27.62
N PRO A 625 -40.11 -5.81 26.40
CA PRO A 625 -41.53 -5.65 26.21
C PRO A 625 -42.23 -6.98 26.59
N VAL A 626 -43.15 -6.87 27.52
CA VAL A 626 -44.06 -7.98 27.83
C VAL A 626 -45.20 -7.96 26.82
N ARG A 627 -45.37 -9.01 26.04
CA ARG A 627 -46.53 -9.14 25.15
C ARG A 627 -47.81 -9.17 25.98
N SER A 628 -48.62 -8.15 25.89
CA SER A 628 -50.00 -8.16 26.39
C SER A 628 -50.84 -9.09 25.52
N ALA A 629 -51.79 -9.79 26.11
CA ALA A 629 -52.78 -10.58 25.37
C ALA A 629 -53.38 -9.70 24.24
N GLN A 630 -53.67 -10.30 23.09
CA GLN A 630 -54.18 -9.61 21.92
C GLN A 630 -55.39 -8.78 22.31
N THR A 631 -55.35 -7.51 21.99
CA THR A 631 -56.50 -6.61 22.17
C THR A 631 -57.59 -7.02 21.18
N PRO A 632 -58.82 -7.17 21.66
CA PRO A 632 -59.93 -7.43 20.75
C PRO A 632 -60.05 -6.34 19.69
N PRO A 633 -60.52 -6.67 18.46
CA PRO A 633 -60.64 -5.68 17.41
C PRO A 633 -61.52 -4.50 17.89
N GLY A 634 -60.96 -3.26 17.78
CA GLY A 634 -61.64 -2.03 18.13
C GLY A 634 -61.28 -1.41 19.48
N GLN A 635 -60.40 -2.03 20.28
CA GLN A 635 -59.89 -1.43 21.50
C GLN A 635 -58.46 -0.90 21.28
N PRO A 636 -58.08 0.25 21.90
CA PRO A 636 -56.69 0.73 21.83
C PRO A 636 -55.78 -0.30 22.50
N PRO A 637 -54.56 -0.53 21.96
CA PRO A 637 -53.62 -1.46 22.57
C PRO A 637 -53.30 -1.01 23.99
N PRO A 638 -53.27 -1.94 24.94
CA PRO A 638 -52.91 -1.64 26.33
C PRO A 638 -51.47 -1.07 26.33
N PRO A 639 -51.15 -0.19 27.31
CA PRO A 639 -49.80 0.36 27.41
C PRO A 639 -48.81 -0.79 27.52
N GLN A 640 -47.71 -0.72 26.73
CA GLN A 640 -46.64 -1.72 26.71
C GLN A 640 -46.06 -1.84 28.11
N LYS A 641 -46.24 -3.00 28.75
CA LYS A 641 -45.58 -3.32 30.01
C LYS A 641 -44.21 -3.86 29.73
N PHE A 642 -43.19 -3.33 30.39
CA PHE A 642 -41.85 -3.85 30.36
C PHE A 642 -41.60 -4.68 31.62
N SER A 643 -40.90 -5.79 31.48
CA SER A 643 -40.32 -6.53 32.59
C SER A 643 -38.83 -6.17 32.66
N GLU A 644 -38.41 -5.69 33.79
CA GLU A 644 -37.03 -5.37 34.10
C GLU A 644 -36.30 -6.65 34.50
N THR A 645 -35.10 -6.88 33.93
CA THR A 645 -34.20 -7.93 34.34
C THR A 645 -32.83 -7.30 34.57
N THR A 646 -32.44 -7.24 35.83
CA THR A 646 -31.14 -6.76 36.25
C THR A 646 -30.25 -7.93 36.66
N GLY A 647 -28.95 -7.79 36.47
CA GLY A 647 -28.00 -8.80 36.93
C GLY A 647 -26.60 -8.29 36.96
N LYS A 648 -25.85 -8.71 37.95
CA LYS A 648 -24.42 -8.42 38.04
C LYS A 648 -23.65 -9.66 37.63
N THR A 649 -22.79 -9.53 36.62
CA THR A 649 -21.88 -10.59 36.17
C THR A 649 -20.46 -10.23 36.56
N SER A 650 -19.85 -11.02 37.41
CA SER A 650 -18.47 -10.85 37.84
C SER A 650 -17.72 -12.14 37.56
N GLY A 651 -16.74 -12.09 36.65
CA GLY A 651 -16.14 -13.31 36.18
C GLY A 651 -14.68 -13.17 35.70
N ILE A 652 -14.05 -14.31 35.56
CA ILE A 652 -12.71 -14.49 35.02
C ILE A 652 -12.81 -15.23 33.69
N THR A 653 -12.09 -14.67 32.71
CA THR A 653 -12.04 -15.24 31.35
C THR A 653 -10.58 -15.55 30.97
N PRO A 654 -10.09 -16.77 31.20
CA PRO A 654 -8.91 -17.25 30.52
C PRO A 654 -9.15 -17.36 29.03
N ALA A 655 -8.17 -16.91 28.22
CA ALA A 655 -8.24 -16.98 26.77
C ALA A 655 -6.88 -17.32 26.17
N TYR A 656 -6.93 -18.04 25.05
CA TYR A 656 -5.78 -18.33 24.19
C TYR A 656 -6.05 -17.83 22.79
N ARG A 657 -5.07 -17.19 22.19
CA ARG A 657 -5.12 -16.66 20.82
C ARG A 657 -3.87 -17.04 20.06
N TYR A 658 -4.06 -17.52 18.83
CA TYR A 658 -3.02 -17.73 17.82
C TYR A 658 -3.38 -16.93 16.56
N ASP A 659 -2.44 -16.18 15.98
CA ASP A 659 -2.70 -15.36 14.80
C ASP A 659 -1.45 -15.30 13.89
N SER A 660 -1.44 -16.13 12.84
CA SER A 660 -0.37 -16.20 11.84
C SER A 660 -0.75 -15.57 10.50
N ARG A 661 -1.80 -14.73 10.49
CA ARG A 661 -2.21 -14.01 9.27
C ARG A 661 -1.09 -13.08 8.80
N ASN A 662 -0.89 -13.01 7.49
CA ASN A 662 0.12 -12.15 6.89
C ASN A 662 -0.21 -10.65 6.99
N ASP A 663 -1.48 -10.30 7.10
CA ASP A 663 -2.00 -8.96 7.30
C ASP A 663 -3.20 -9.01 8.24
N PRO A 664 -3.22 -8.27 9.37
CA PRO A 664 -4.37 -8.27 10.28
C PRO A 664 -5.59 -7.56 9.70
N PHE A 665 -5.41 -6.70 8.67
CA PHE A 665 -6.49 -5.90 8.07
C PHE A 665 -7.04 -6.50 6.80
N ASP A 666 -6.19 -7.07 5.94
CA ASP A 666 -6.56 -7.66 4.66
C ASP A 666 -5.80 -8.96 4.41
N PRO A 667 -6.10 -10.00 5.19
CA PRO A 667 -5.38 -11.26 5.09
C PRO A 667 -5.68 -11.98 3.78
N ASN A 668 -4.64 -12.54 3.16
CA ASN A 668 -4.77 -13.42 2.01
C ASN A 668 -4.21 -14.81 2.27
N ARG A 669 -3.52 -15.01 3.40
CA ARG A 669 -3.02 -16.31 3.88
C ARG A 669 -2.83 -16.29 5.39
N GLY A 670 -2.88 -17.47 5.98
CA GLY A 670 -2.61 -17.67 7.40
C GLY A 670 -3.84 -18.14 8.15
N PHE A 671 -3.66 -18.28 9.43
CA PHE A 671 -4.63 -18.90 10.34
C PHE A 671 -4.77 -18.06 11.60
N ARG A 672 -6.00 -17.91 12.07
CA ARG A 672 -6.34 -17.29 13.35
C ARG A 672 -7.18 -18.29 14.15
N PHE A 673 -6.85 -18.45 15.42
CA PHE A 673 -7.61 -19.25 16.36
C PHE A 673 -7.77 -18.48 17.67
N ASN A 674 -8.92 -18.55 18.28
CA ASN A 674 -9.20 -18.01 19.60
C ASN A 674 -10.10 -18.96 20.39
N ALA A 675 -9.79 -19.16 21.65
CA ALA A 675 -10.60 -19.88 22.59
C ALA A 675 -10.66 -19.11 23.91
N SER A 676 -11.83 -18.99 24.51
CA SER A 676 -12.02 -18.32 25.79
C SER A 676 -13.13 -19.00 26.59
N VAL A 677 -13.06 -18.91 27.91
CA VAL A 677 -14.08 -19.45 28.82
C VAL A 677 -14.38 -18.42 29.91
N LEU A 678 -15.50 -17.73 29.86
CA LEU A 678 -15.96 -16.93 31.00
C LEU A 678 -16.46 -17.86 32.10
N VAL A 679 -15.99 -17.67 33.32
CA VAL A 679 -16.46 -18.35 34.53
C VAL A 679 -16.85 -17.27 35.55
N ALA A 680 -18.12 -17.14 35.85
CA ALA A 680 -18.67 -16.14 36.74
C ALA A 680 -19.34 -16.79 37.97
N PRO A 681 -18.55 -17.23 38.95
CA PRO A 681 -19.09 -17.92 40.14
C PRO A 681 -19.54 -16.91 41.20
N LYS A 682 -20.39 -17.36 42.13
CA LYS A 682 -20.84 -16.57 43.27
C LYS A 682 -19.68 -16.02 44.14
N LEU A 683 -18.57 -16.78 44.21
CA LEU A 683 -17.37 -16.38 44.95
C LEU A 683 -16.80 -15.02 44.52
N LEU A 684 -16.96 -14.67 43.25
CA LEU A 684 -16.52 -13.37 42.69
C LEU A 684 -17.58 -12.27 42.83
N GLY A 685 -18.68 -12.53 43.53
CA GLY A 685 -19.81 -11.59 43.67
C GLY A 685 -20.74 -11.55 42.47
N SER A 686 -20.69 -12.53 41.59
CA SER A 686 -21.61 -12.66 40.49
C SER A 686 -23.02 -13.05 40.98
N GLU A 687 -24.03 -12.26 40.58
CA GLU A 687 -25.44 -12.64 40.72
C GLU A 687 -25.81 -13.60 39.61
N THR A 688 -25.33 -13.34 38.38
CA THR A 688 -25.45 -14.22 37.21
C THR A 688 -24.33 -15.25 37.20
N GLN A 689 -24.59 -16.44 37.66
CA GLN A 689 -23.59 -17.50 37.79
C GLN A 689 -23.56 -18.35 36.52
N VAL A 690 -22.55 -18.16 35.67
CA VAL A 690 -22.46 -18.81 34.34
C VAL A 690 -21.04 -19.29 34.03
N ILE A 691 -20.97 -20.34 33.20
CA ILE A 691 -19.80 -20.72 32.42
C ILE A 691 -20.12 -20.57 30.93
N LYS A 692 -19.25 -19.87 30.17
CA LYS A 692 -19.49 -19.52 28.76
C LYS A 692 -18.23 -19.74 27.93
N PRO A 693 -17.98 -20.96 27.45
CA PRO A 693 -16.92 -21.22 26.49
C PRO A 693 -17.29 -20.72 25.11
N LEU A 694 -16.28 -20.10 24.45
CA LEU A 694 -16.33 -19.61 23.09
C LEU A 694 -15.08 -20.07 22.34
N ILE A 695 -15.26 -20.52 21.10
CA ILE A 695 -14.17 -20.92 20.21
C ILE A 695 -14.40 -20.31 18.82
N GLY A 696 -13.34 -19.78 18.23
CA GLY A 696 -13.35 -19.24 16.88
C GLY A 696 -12.09 -19.61 16.10
N SER A 697 -12.26 -19.89 14.84
CA SER A 697 -11.14 -20.25 13.95
C SER A 697 -11.38 -19.69 12.56
N THR A 698 -10.37 -19.01 12.01
CA THR A 698 -10.42 -18.45 10.64
C THR A 698 -9.18 -18.86 9.88
N ILE A 699 -9.33 -19.40 8.67
CA ILE A 699 -8.21 -19.75 7.77
C ILE A 699 -8.35 -19.00 6.44
N TYR A 700 -7.23 -18.49 5.91
CA TYR A 700 -7.13 -17.83 4.62
C TYR A 700 -6.17 -18.59 3.71
N LEU A 701 -6.67 -19.00 2.55
CA LEU A 701 -5.94 -19.83 1.58
C LEU A 701 -5.85 -19.08 0.24
N PRO A 702 -4.65 -18.76 -0.26
CA PRO A 702 -4.50 -18.21 -1.60
C PRO A 702 -4.85 -19.27 -2.63
N VAL A 703 -5.65 -18.92 -3.62
CA VAL A 703 -6.06 -19.81 -4.72
C VAL A 703 -5.35 -19.37 -6.00
N PRO A 704 -4.79 -20.30 -6.79
CA PRO A 704 -3.98 -19.95 -7.96
C PRO A 704 -4.79 -19.31 -9.10
N PHE A 705 -6.11 -19.54 -9.14
CA PHE A 705 -6.98 -19.01 -10.20
C PHE A 705 -8.36 -18.58 -9.65
N PRO A 706 -8.87 -17.37 -10.06
CA PRO A 706 -8.14 -16.32 -10.77
C PRO A 706 -7.03 -15.72 -9.89
N ARG A 707 -6.04 -15.08 -10.51
CA ARG A 707 -4.89 -14.51 -9.80
C ARG A 707 -5.34 -13.58 -8.66
N LEU A 708 -4.73 -13.72 -7.49
CA LEU A 708 -5.07 -13.03 -6.25
C LEU A 708 -6.40 -13.46 -5.58
N ALA A 709 -6.98 -14.58 -6.00
CA ALA A 709 -8.14 -15.11 -5.32
C ALA A 709 -7.77 -15.66 -3.93
N VAL A 710 -8.70 -15.48 -3.00
CA VAL A 710 -8.54 -15.94 -1.62
C VAL A 710 -9.79 -16.69 -1.22
N LEU A 711 -9.60 -17.88 -0.66
CA LEU A 711 -10.65 -18.65 -0.01
C LEU A 711 -10.51 -18.50 1.51
N ALA A 712 -11.55 -18.05 2.17
CA ALA A 712 -11.57 -17.90 3.62
C ALA A 712 -12.67 -18.77 4.24
N PHE A 713 -12.36 -19.40 5.37
CA PHE A 713 -13.30 -20.15 6.18
C PHE A 713 -13.25 -19.64 7.60
N ASN A 714 -14.39 -19.33 8.16
CA ASN A 714 -14.56 -18.97 9.56
C ASN A 714 -15.50 -19.98 10.22
N VAL A 715 -15.17 -20.45 11.42
CA VAL A 715 -15.99 -21.31 12.24
C VAL A 715 -16.03 -20.73 13.65
N GLU A 716 -17.22 -20.51 14.16
CA GLU A 716 -17.44 -20.06 15.53
C GLU A 716 -18.47 -20.94 16.22
N ALA A 717 -18.22 -21.23 17.47
CA ALA A 717 -19.15 -21.96 18.32
C ALA A 717 -19.09 -21.45 19.75
N GLY A 718 -20.20 -21.50 20.43
CA GLY A 718 -20.30 -21.13 21.83
C GLY A 718 -21.37 -21.91 22.56
N TRP A 719 -21.19 -21.97 23.86
CA TRP A 719 -22.12 -22.58 24.78
C TRP A 719 -22.15 -21.73 26.05
N VAL A 720 -23.32 -21.60 26.67
CA VAL A 720 -23.50 -20.96 27.97
C VAL A 720 -24.36 -21.87 28.86
N HIS A 721 -23.91 -22.04 30.09
CA HIS A 721 -24.56 -22.88 31.06
C HIS A 721 -24.58 -22.21 32.44
N PRO A 722 -25.74 -22.18 33.17
CA PRO A 722 -25.73 -21.67 34.52
C PRO A 722 -24.92 -22.61 35.44
N LEU A 723 -24.22 -22.05 36.41
CA LEU A 723 -23.43 -22.80 37.41
C LEU A 723 -24.27 -23.22 38.63
N ASN A 724 -25.52 -22.81 38.69
CA ASN A 724 -26.48 -23.12 39.70
C ASN A 724 -27.80 -23.53 39.02
N ASP A 725 -28.78 -23.99 39.81
CA ASP A 725 -30.10 -24.41 39.34
C ASP A 725 -31.05 -23.25 38.97
N THR A 726 -30.53 -22.06 38.72
CA THR A 726 -31.32 -20.90 38.28
C THR A 726 -31.41 -20.82 36.77
N ASP A 727 -32.47 -20.24 36.24
CA ASP A 727 -32.65 -20.01 34.82
C ASP A 727 -31.59 -19.05 34.29
N LEU A 728 -31.13 -19.32 33.08
CA LEU A 728 -30.17 -18.47 32.39
C LEU A 728 -30.85 -17.16 31.99
N PRO A 729 -30.34 -15.98 32.44
CA PRO A 729 -30.89 -14.69 32.02
C PRO A 729 -30.86 -14.50 30.50
N ILE A 730 -31.85 -13.75 29.98
CA ILE A 730 -31.98 -13.52 28.52
C ILE A 730 -30.76 -12.82 27.93
N PHE A 731 -30.15 -11.87 28.66
CA PHE A 731 -28.98 -11.10 28.20
C PHE A 731 -27.69 -11.94 28.13
N GLU A 732 -27.60 -13.09 28.77
CA GLU A 732 -26.47 -14.01 28.64
C GLU A 732 -26.61 -14.97 27.47
N ARG A 733 -27.82 -15.11 26.88
CA ARG A 733 -28.10 -16.00 25.77
C ARG A 733 -27.57 -15.48 24.45
N PHE A 734 -27.17 -16.39 23.56
CA PHE A 734 -26.66 -16.03 22.23
C PHE A 734 -27.77 -15.58 21.29
N GLN A 735 -27.45 -14.58 20.48
CA GLN A 735 -28.30 -14.08 19.39
C GLN A 735 -27.51 -14.12 18.08
N LEU A 736 -28.09 -14.70 17.03
CA LEU A 736 -27.44 -14.79 15.71
C LEU A 736 -28.24 -14.04 14.64
N GLY A 737 -27.59 -13.78 13.52
CA GLY A 737 -28.10 -13.01 12.37
C GLY A 737 -27.36 -11.70 12.20
N GLY A 738 -27.53 -11.06 11.05
CA GLY A 738 -26.86 -9.82 10.68
C GLY A 738 -25.58 -10.02 9.89
N GLU A 739 -25.02 -8.90 9.46
CA GLU A 739 -23.85 -8.85 8.56
C GLU A 739 -22.52 -9.35 9.18
N GLN A 740 -22.51 -9.54 10.52
CA GLN A 740 -21.31 -10.00 11.25
C GLN A 740 -21.33 -11.50 11.58
N SER A 741 -22.47 -12.16 11.43
CA SER A 741 -22.59 -13.59 11.71
C SER A 741 -23.21 -14.38 10.54
N LEU A 742 -24.50 -14.18 10.27
CA LEU A 742 -25.25 -14.82 9.19
C LEU A 742 -25.86 -13.76 8.27
N ARG A 743 -25.18 -13.45 7.18
CA ARG A 743 -25.61 -12.43 6.20
C ARG A 743 -26.94 -12.83 5.56
N GLY A 744 -27.80 -11.86 5.32
CA GLY A 744 -29.15 -12.07 4.77
C GLY A 744 -30.24 -12.29 5.81
N PHE A 745 -29.86 -12.55 7.06
CA PHE A 745 -30.77 -12.54 8.20
C PHE A 745 -30.71 -11.21 8.93
N GLN A 746 -31.81 -10.79 9.53
CA GLN A 746 -31.80 -9.61 10.40
C GLN A 746 -30.98 -9.92 11.66
N GLN A 747 -30.39 -8.88 12.24
CA GLN A 747 -29.63 -9.00 13.47
C GLN A 747 -30.49 -9.60 14.57
N GLY A 748 -30.01 -10.68 15.22
CA GLY A 748 -30.69 -11.36 16.31
C GLY A 748 -31.96 -12.14 15.92
N ALA A 749 -32.32 -12.17 14.63
CA ALA A 749 -33.53 -12.86 14.19
C ALA A 749 -33.40 -14.38 14.15
N VAL A 750 -32.19 -14.93 14.19
CA VAL A 750 -31.95 -16.36 14.24
C VAL A 750 -32.06 -16.83 15.70
N VAL A 751 -33.24 -17.10 16.12
CA VAL A 751 -33.56 -17.60 17.46
C VAL A 751 -33.79 -19.12 17.47
N PRO A 752 -33.67 -19.83 18.62
CA PRO A 752 -34.04 -21.22 18.74
C PRO A 752 -35.53 -21.43 18.43
N VAL A 753 -35.81 -22.45 17.63
CA VAL A 753 -37.19 -22.85 17.32
C VAL A 753 -37.34 -24.35 17.41
N HIS A 754 -38.56 -24.82 17.71
CA HIS A 754 -38.87 -26.22 17.60
C HIS A 754 -38.70 -26.74 16.17
N PRO A 755 -37.99 -27.87 15.94
CA PRO A 755 -37.61 -28.29 14.60
C PRO A 755 -38.77 -28.58 13.64
N LYS A 756 -39.94 -28.98 14.17
CA LYS A 756 -41.11 -29.35 13.35
C LYS A 756 -42.13 -28.23 13.21
N THR A 757 -42.34 -27.45 14.27
CA THR A 757 -43.41 -26.43 14.31
C THR A 757 -42.95 -25.04 14.04
N TYR A 758 -41.61 -24.75 14.09
CA TYR A 758 -40.99 -23.43 14.06
C TYR A 758 -41.43 -22.50 15.20
N GLN A 759 -42.03 -23.07 16.28
CA GLN A 759 -42.43 -22.34 17.46
C GLN A 759 -41.18 -21.88 18.23
N VAL A 760 -41.14 -20.60 18.61
CA VAL A 760 -40.05 -20.04 19.41
C VAL A 760 -40.09 -20.54 20.84
N PHE A 761 -38.93 -20.60 21.50
CA PHE A 761 -38.86 -20.82 22.94
C PHE A 761 -39.08 -19.48 23.67
N THR A 762 -39.91 -19.50 24.70
CA THR A 762 -40.22 -18.35 25.53
C THR A 762 -40.07 -18.67 27.00
N ASP A 763 -39.84 -17.68 27.83
CA ASP A 763 -39.91 -17.77 29.28
C ASP A 763 -41.36 -17.65 29.78
N GLU A 764 -41.53 -17.63 31.12
CA GLU A 764 -42.83 -17.46 31.80
C GLU A 764 -43.52 -16.12 31.47
N PHE A 765 -42.76 -15.08 31.10
CA PHE A 765 -43.24 -13.77 30.68
C PHE A 765 -43.47 -13.68 29.16
N GLN A 766 -43.43 -14.77 28.43
CA GLN A 766 -43.57 -14.86 26.97
C GLN A 766 -42.49 -14.11 26.19
N ARG A 767 -41.32 -13.85 26.80
CA ARG A 767 -40.19 -13.24 26.16
C ARG A 767 -39.46 -14.29 25.32
N ILE A 768 -39.08 -13.95 24.09
CA ILE A 768 -38.38 -14.88 23.20
C ILE A 768 -36.96 -15.11 23.71
N LEU A 769 -36.60 -16.35 23.93
CA LEU A 769 -35.31 -16.75 24.43
C LEU A 769 -34.27 -16.82 23.29
N GLY A 770 -33.09 -16.26 23.53
CA GLY A 770 -31.91 -16.56 22.74
C GLY A 770 -31.40 -17.97 22.97
N GLY A 771 -30.35 -18.37 22.28
CA GLY A 771 -29.78 -19.72 22.41
C GLY A 771 -28.77 -19.86 23.54
N ASN A 772 -28.72 -21.09 24.07
CA ASN A 772 -27.66 -21.48 24.99
C ASN A 772 -26.43 -22.01 24.26
N LYS A 773 -26.58 -22.40 23.00
CA LYS A 773 -25.54 -22.97 22.15
C LYS A 773 -25.70 -22.43 20.74
N PHE A 774 -24.58 -22.20 20.08
CA PHE A 774 -24.61 -21.81 18.67
C PHE A 774 -23.40 -22.37 17.93
N PHE A 775 -23.52 -22.46 16.62
CA PHE A 775 -22.40 -22.51 15.72
C PHE A 775 -22.67 -21.65 14.48
N VAL A 776 -21.60 -21.14 13.89
CA VAL A 776 -21.60 -20.37 12.64
C VAL A 776 -20.42 -20.83 11.79
N ILE A 777 -20.66 -21.03 10.51
CA ILE A 777 -19.65 -21.34 9.51
C ILE A 777 -19.83 -20.35 8.38
N ASN A 778 -18.78 -19.56 8.09
CA ASN A 778 -18.78 -18.63 6.97
C ASN A 778 -17.72 -19.07 5.98
N MET A 779 -18.06 -19.07 4.71
CA MET A 779 -17.16 -19.33 3.60
C MET A 779 -17.17 -18.12 2.67
N GLU A 780 -15.97 -17.62 2.30
CA GLU A 780 -15.83 -16.50 1.38
C GLU A 780 -14.84 -16.87 0.28
N TYR A 781 -15.20 -16.55 -0.95
CA TYR A 781 -14.33 -16.68 -2.12
C TYR A 781 -14.17 -15.34 -2.80
N THR A 782 -13.03 -14.68 -2.55
CA THR A 782 -12.67 -13.42 -3.23
C THR A 782 -12.07 -13.75 -4.58
N PHE A 783 -12.73 -13.37 -5.67
CA PHE A 783 -12.31 -13.70 -7.04
C PHE A 783 -11.96 -12.48 -7.89
N VAL A 784 -12.30 -11.26 -7.47
CA VAL A 784 -11.87 -10.01 -8.09
C VAL A 784 -11.26 -9.10 -7.04
N GLN A 785 -10.05 -8.63 -7.34
CA GLN A 785 -9.40 -7.58 -6.57
C GLN A 785 -8.88 -6.52 -7.54
N ALA A 786 -9.44 -5.32 -7.49
CA ALA A 786 -9.13 -4.23 -8.41
C ALA A 786 -8.94 -2.93 -7.62
N GLY A 787 -7.68 -2.58 -7.33
CA GLY A 787 -7.36 -1.43 -6.49
C GLY A 787 -8.03 -1.55 -5.11
N PRO A 788 -8.82 -0.54 -4.68
CA PRO A 788 -9.48 -0.55 -3.38
C PRO A 788 -10.72 -1.45 -3.32
N ALA A 789 -11.17 -2.03 -4.44
CA ALA A 789 -12.40 -2.80 -4.52
C ALA A 789 -12.14 -4.31 -4.59
N LYS A 790 -12.92 -5.09 -3.82
CA LYS A 790 -12.94 -6.55 -3.84
C LYS A 790 -14.35 -7.06 -4.05
N LEU A 791 -14.50 -8.05 -4.93
CA LEU A 791 -15.75 -8.76 -5.14
C LEU A 791 -15.58 -10.21 -4.69
N LEU A 792 -16.47 -10.64 -3.83
CA LEU A 792 -16.47 -12.00 -3.30
C LEU A 792 -17.86 -12.64 -3.34
N ALA A 793 -17.88 -13.96 -3.45
CA ALA A 793 -19.04 -14.78 -3.17
C ALA A 793 -18.92 -15.34 -1.75
N PHE A 794 -20.04 -15.52 -1.09
CA PHE A 794 -20.07 -16.09 0.24
C PHE A 794 -21.19 -17.11 0.41
N MET A 795 -21.01 -17.98 1.41
CA MET A 795 -22.00 -18.90 1.94
C MET A 795 -21.87 -18.92 3.45
N ASP A 796 -22.96 -18.62 4.14
CA ASP A 796 -23.03 -18.62 5.61
C ASP A 796 -24.01 -19.69 6.06
N LEU A 797 -23.60 -20.46 7.08
CA LEU A 797 -24.41 -21.50 7.72
C LEU A 797 -24.33 -21.31 9.22
N GLY A 798 -25.43 -21.49 9.90
CA GLY A 798 -25.41 -21.45 11.37
C GLY A 798 -26.78 -21.73 11.97
N ASN A 799 -26.76 -21.96 13.25
CA ASN A 799 -27.99 -22.12 14.03
C ASN A 799 -27.78 -21.79 15.50
N ASN A 800 -28.85 -21.48 16.14
CA ASN A 800 -28.94 -21.17 17.56
C ASN A 800 -29.86 -22.19 18.23
N PHE A 801 -29.49 -22.73 19.41
CA PHE A 801 -30.19 -23.84 20.08
C PHE A 801 -30.56 -23.47 21.50
N HIS A 802 -31.75 -23.88 21.88
CA HIS A 802 -32.20 -23.85 23.28
C HIS A 802 -31.47 -24.92 24.10
N GLU A 803 -31.45 -24.84 25.42
CA GLU A 803 -30.77 -25.79 26.30
C GLU A 803 -31.28 -27.22 26.16
N SER A 804 -32.60 -27.39 25.96
CA SER A 804 -33.25 -28.70 25.73
C SER A 804 -32.94 -29.34 24.38
N GLN A 805 -32.30 -28.58 23.44
CA GLN A 805 -31.93 -29.04 22.11
C GLN A 805 -30.48 -29.51 22.08
N ASN A 806 -30.18 -30.57 21.33
CA ASN A 806 -28.81 -30.94 20.98
C ASN A 806 -28.35 -30.17 19.75
N PHE A 807 -27.02 -30.08 19.54
CA PHE A 807 -26.48 -29.62 18.27
C PHE A 807 -27.05 -30.48 17.15
N SER A 808 -27.64 -29.84 16.16
CA SER A 808 -28.30 -30.52 15.05
C SER A 808 -28.08 -29.73 13.76
N PHE A 809 -27.90 -30.43 12.65
CA PHE A 809 -27.89 -29.89 11.31
C PHE A 809 -29.29 -29.76 10.68
N GLN A 810 -30.36 -30.10 11.43
CA GLN A 810 -31.72 -29.84 10.98
C GLN A 810 -32.05 -28.34 11.09
N ASN A 811 -32.75 -27.83 10.09
CA ASN A 811 -33.15 -26.41 10.03
C ASN A 811 -32.00 -25.42 10.15
N ILE A 812 -30.82 -25.75 9.59
CA ILE A 812 -29.71 -24.84 9.53
C ILE A 812 -30.13 -23.63 8.70
N ARG A 813 -29.93 -22.45 9.25
CA ARG A 813 -30.06 -21.22 8.49
C ARG A 813 -28.88 -21.12 7.54
N THR A 814 -29.19 -21.05 6.26
CA THR A 814 -28.19 -21.01 5.21
C THR A 814 -28.47 -19.85 4.29
N SER A 815 -27.48 -19.02 4.07
CA SER A 815 -27.52 -17.96 3.07
C SER A 815 -26.33 -18.04 2.14
N ALA A 816 -26.53 -17.57 0.92
CA ALA A 816 -25.45 -17.41 -0.06
C ALA A 816 -25.63 -16.09 -0.79
N GLY A 817 -24.55 -15.51 -1.25
CA GLY A 817 -24.63 -14.22 -1.92
C GLY A 817 -23.32 -13.69 -2.48
N MET A 818 -23.38 -12.43 -2.82
CA MET A 818 -22.21 -11.68 -3.30
C MET A 818 -22.02 -10.43 -2.45
N GLU A 819 -20.76 -10.07 -2.24
CA GLU A 819 -20.40 -8.89 -1.47
C GLU A 819 -19.32 -8.11 -2.24
N LEU A 820 -19.56 -6.80 -2.41
CA LEU A 820 -18.58 -5.83 -2.88
C LEU A 820 -18.03 -5.10 -1.65
N ARG A 821 -16.71 -5.21 -1.44
CA ARG A 821 -15.96 -4.46 -0.41
C ARG A 821 -15.15 -3.35 -1.08
N VAL A 822 -15.30 -2.12 -0.60
CA VAL A 822 -14.54 -0.96 -1.10
C VAL A 822 -13.75 -0.36 0.05
N PHE A 823 -12.43 -0.42 -0.05
CA PHE A 823 -11.50 0.15 0.92
C PHE A 823 -11.20 1.59 0.52
N LEU A 824 -11.69 2.55 1.26
CA LEU A 824 -11.40 3.96 1.04
C LEU A 824 -10.28 4.40 1.99
N PRO A 825 -9.31 5.20 1.52
CA PRO A 825 -8.18 5.66 2.35
C PRO A 825 -8.61 6.44 3.61
N ILE A 826 -9.79 7.07 3.58
CA ILE A 826 -10.33 7.87 4.68
C ILE A 826 -10.95 6.97 5.77
N PHE A 827 -11.40 5.76 5.43
CA PHE A 827 -12.04 4.85 6.36
C PHE A 827 -11.12 3.67 6.68
N GLN A 828 -10.94 3.38 7.96
CA GLN A 828 -10.13 2.21 8.40
C GLN A 828 -10.85 0.88 8.21
N ALA A 829 -12.12 0.91 7.81
CA ALA A 829 -12.93 -0.27 7.54
C ALA A 829 -13.54 -0.19 6.13
N PRO A 830 -13.72 -1.34 5.43
CA PRO A 830 -14.31 -1.34 4.10
C PRO A 830 -15.80 -1.01 4.13
N LEU A 831 -16.26 -0.31 3.10
CA LEU A 831 -17.69 -0.23 2.77
C LEU A 831 -18.12 -1.56 2.16
N ARG A 832 -19.22 -2.12 2.63
CA ARG A 832 -19.73 -3.43 2.25
C ARG A 832 -21.11 -3.31 1.63
N PHE A 833 -21.25 -3.82 0.43
CA PHE A 833 -22.51 -3.92 -0.29
C PHE A 833 -22.84 -5.41 -0.45
N ILE A 834 -23.78 -5.89 0.33
CA ILE A 834 -24.07 -7.32 0.50
C ILE A 834 -25.41 -7.62 -0.12
N TYR A 835 -25.45 -8.53 -1.07
CA TYR A 835 -26.69 -9.12 -1.57
C TYR A 835 -26.72 -10.60 -1.18
N ALA A 836 -27.68 -10.97 -0.33
CA ALA A 836 -27.84 -12.31 0.21
C ALA A 836 -29.18 -12.93 -0.18
N ILE A 837 -29.16 -14.24 -0.38
CA ILE A 837 -30.33 -15.07 -0.63
C ILE A 837 -30.36 -16.13 0.47
N ASN A 838 -31.43 -16.19 1.23
CA ASN A 838 -31.67 -17.24 2.21
C ASN A 838 -32.25 -18.46 1.52
N LEU A 839 -31.54 -19.58 1.63
CA LEU A 839 -31.89 -20.81 0.91
C LEU A 839 -33.13 -21.51 1.49
N HIS A 840 -33.28 -21.46 2.80
CA HIS A 840 -34.39 -22.09 3.52
C HIS A 840 -34.96 -21.12 4.57
N PRO A 841 -35.63 -20.04 4.16
CA PRO A 841 -36.22 -19.10 5.12
C PRO A 841 -37.39 -19.73 5.85
N ILE A 842 -37.45 -19.50 7.15
CA ILE A 842 -38.53 -19.93 8.01
C ILE A 842 -39.36 -18.73 8.51
N GLN A 843 -40.59 -19.03 8.94
CA GLN A 843 -41.45 -18.08 9.63
C GLN A 843 -41.64 -18.60 11.08
N PRO A 844 -40.89 -18.02 12.05
CA PRO A 844 -41.12 -18.34 13.45
C PRO A 844 -42.51 -17.98 13.90
N ILE A 845 -43.10 -18.84 14.71
CA ILE A 845 -44.44 -18.65 15.30
C ILE A 845 -44.33 -18.57 16.82
N ASP A 846 -45.29 -17.91 17.43
CA ASP A 846 -45.40 -17.84 18.89
C ASP A 846 -46.05 -19.15 19.45
N GLN A 847 -46.22 -19.22 20.75
CA GLN A 847 -46.84 -20.36 21.44
C GLN A 847 -48.33 -20.60 21.08
N PHE A 848 -48.97 -19.59 20.52
CA PHE A 848 -50.36 -19.66 20.07
C PHE A 848 -50.47 -20.01 18.57
N GLY A 849 -49.36 -20.19 17.86
CA GLY A 849 -49.29 -20.49 16.45
C GLY A 849 -49.37 -19.28 15.52
N PHE A 850 -49.26 -18.05 16.04
CA PHE A 850 -49.26 -16.86 15.22
C PHE A 850 -47.84 -16.49 14.70
N PRO A 851 -47.72 -16.07 13.45
CA PRO A 851 -46.47 -15.59 12.89
C PRO A 851 -45.87 -14.41 13.66
N ILE A 852 -44.56 -14.44 13.88
CA ILE A 852 -43.82 -13.31 14.49
C ILE A 852 -43.17 -12.51 13.38
N ASP A 853 -43.81 -11.42 12.94
CA ASP A 853 -43.40 -10.68 11.73
C ASP A 853 -42.01 -10.09 11.80
N TYR A 854 -41.53 -9.63 12.96
CA TYR A 854 -40.19 -9.08 13.10
C TYR A 854 -39.07 -10.14 13.10
N LEU A 855 -39.40 -11.44 13.28
CA LEU A 855 -38.50 -12.56 13.11
C LEU A 855 -38.64 -13.27 11.75
N LYS A 856 -39.51 -12.77 10.89
CA LYS A 856 -39.73 -13.33 9.55
C LYS A 856 -38.45 -13.26 8.70
N GLU A 857 -37.94 -14.42 8.31
CA GLU A 857 -36.78 -14.53 7.50
C GLU A 857 -37.10 -14.17 6.02
N LYS A 858 -36.48 -13.11 5.51
CA LYS A 858 -36.66 -12.68 4.12
C LYS A 858 -35.96 -13.63 3.17
N LYS A 859 -36.55 -13.93 2.03
CA LYS A 859 -35.95 -14.80 1.00
C LYS A 859 -34.67 -14.20 0.37
N SER A 860 -34.59 -12.88 0.27
CA SER A 860 -33.39 -12.19 -0.17
C SER A 860 -33.38 -10.77 0.38
N GLY A 861 -32.20 -10.19 0.47
CA GLY A 861 -32.04 -8.83 0.95
C GLY A 861 -30.74 -8.20 0.47
N PHE A 862 -30.78 -6.87 0.35
CA PHE A 862 -29.61 -6.05 0.16
C PHE A 862 -29.28 -5.35 1.49
N THR A 863 -28.02 -5.41 1.89
CA THR A 863 -27.53 -4.77 3.11
C THR A 863 -26.31 -3.93 2.78
N PHE A 864 -26.29 -2.71 3.30
CA PHE A 864 -25.11 -1.86 3.29
C PHE A 864 -24.54 -1.82 4.72
N SER A 865 -23.23 -1.94 4.84
CA SER A 865 -22.55 -1.93 6.13
C SER A 865 -21.13 -1.37 6.00
N ILE A 866 -20.57 -0.94 7.12
CA ILE A 866 -19.17 -0.51 7.24
C ILE A 866 -18.50 -1.41 8.27
N GLY A 867 -17.42 -2.10 7.90
CA GLY A 867 -16.74 -3.02 8.81
C GLY A 867 -16.32 -4.32 8.15
N ARG A 868 -15.98 -5.32 8.97
CA ARG A 868 -15.59 -6.68 8.54
C ARG A 868 -16.65 -7.69 8.96
N THR A 869 -16.63 -8.84 8.31
CA THR A 869 -17.50 -9.98 8.71
C THR A 869 -16.86 -10.73 9.88
N PHE A 870 -15.57 -11.10 9.81
CA PHE A 870 -14.81 -11.87 10.79
C PHE A 870 -13.31 -11.57 10.77
#